data_1b5e47b24a1363ba16ce79e562a44953
#
_entry.id   1b5e47b24a1363ba16ce79e562a44953
#
_cell.length_a   1.000
_cell.length_b   1.000
_cell.length_c   1.000
_cell.angle_alpha   90.00
_cell.angle_beta   90.00
_cell.angle_gamma   90.00
#
_symmetry.space_group_name_H-M   'P 1'
#
loop_
_entity.id
_entity.type
_entity.pdbx_description
1 polymer ?
#
loop_
_entity_poly.entity_id
_entity_poly.type
_entity_poly.pdbx_seq_one_letter_code
_entity_poly.pdbx_strand_id
1 'polypeptide(L)'
;MISQKATYSLTQGTYQDDRLLESLDPSYVKLDDRSLDDLVEQLYEHASHLHFFEDVPDKVKGDWRAFFSDIIDPSTQKLDMKRVEALEKDSSLPPHLALVVTFLRLFAYEQEAMNGLTAKHLDFYYKDLLKFKRREGTVGNVPVFAELARNVDSVTIPQGTRFSAGKDKDGKEIIFATAADYILGTAKVEVMTSTKAQDKGFYLAITSPMLSVKENKIQVKLKDASDFIGVPVQYTQKDGWSTETLYDGKDIKLTNYAPFDSKVHGTDLGTNYPVIRFAFASARSLHLRVTKEKLDIDALPLPSVELVTVPNGTNISLHGKLGPMENQVGLQPFGPMPSANDFFTITAPEIQGCSTTIEESSAYEGKEAYTQSAKDNKLTISILNDCGYSDYLKSLVIATRELSEGTSDGVAIPTKPSAPTLESPLTIAYSIKGNNNRIVDTRFLVTPMGNSVVNKNSSIKDEHLIDRNVYIGLSGVKTGTSISLFVKLASDRFVDDADISTAYAPEWSILEGDVWKKADKVLDSTNDLTVDGFVKIAIDSKSEFMKPHTILPAEYTWLRIRYAEGKEYYPSIESVSAQAIELIYDTTSPGKPECGTSLPKDSISKPLYAISGLKKVNQPFDGFTGTADESEQQFRIRVSERLRHKGRSVSAHDYERIVLQAFPEIAAVRCMPSACGETGGPGTVNIVLVPKAVGYFDRCPGLKAGTLRSVQDLLKKTSSPFAEIKVQNPTYEMVGVDCTITLHPGFADENALVDDMKKRLTAFIAPWSDGAHAVSLTNNLNESKMLHFIESLPYVDTVSNLEISVTSGTTTRIVVEGEDILPQEKYAVLTAGENIDIRVSKQ
;
A
#
# COMPACT_ATOMS: atom_id res chain seq x y z
N MET A 1 37.24 -9.38 -29.16
CA MET A 1 36.36 -9.28 -27.98
C MET A 1 36.30 -7.82 -27.57
N ILE A 2 35.25 -7.11 -27.94
CA ILE A 2 34.97 -5.78 -27.43
C ILE A 2 34.51 -6.01 -26.00
N SER A 3 35.25 -5.48 -25.03
CA SER A 3 35.05 -5.70 -23.61
C SER A 3 33.62 -5.39 -23.24
N GLN A 4 32.99 -6.23 -22.44
CA GLN A 4 31.64 -6.00 -21.87
C GLN A 4 31.48 -4.61 -21.20
N LYS A 5 32.58 -4.03 -20.69
CA LYS A 5 32.63 -2.66 -20.15
C LYS A 5 32.24 -1.57 -21.17
N ALA A 6 32.58 -1.73 -22.46
CA ALA A 6 32.22 -0.72 -23.48
C ALA A 6 30.74 -0.78 -23.88
N THR A 7 30.12 -1.96 -23.75
CA THR A 7 28.68 -2.12 -24.05
C THR A 7 27.80 -1.53 -22.94
N TYR A 8 28.26 -1.57 -21.69
CA TYR A 8 27.53 -0.97 -20.56
C TYR A 8 27.47 0.56 -20.59
N SER A 9 28.50 1.23 -21.05
CA SER A 9 28.52 2.71 -21.10
C SER A 9 27.53 3.30 -22.11
N LEU A 10 27.17 2.57 -23.15
CA LEU A 10 26.20 3.00 -24.18
C LEU A 10 24.74 2.82 -23.74
N THR A 11 24.50 2.15 -22.62
CA THR A 11 23.15 1.79 -22.13
C THR A 11 22.82 2.31 -20.73
N GLN A 12 23.57 3.28 -20.22
CA GLN A 12 23.38 3.83 -18.87
C GLN A 12 22.09 4.66 -18.72
N GLY A 13 21.46 5.06 -19.84
CA GLY A 13 20.35 5.99 -19.83
C GLY A 13 20.79 7.44 -19.64
N THR A 14 19.83 8.34 -19.56
CA THR A 14 20.05 9.76 -19.38
C THR A 14 19.34 10.24 -18.10
N TYR A 15 20.06 10.98 -17.28
CA TYR A 15 19.48 11.67 -16.13
C TYR A 15 19.05 13.09 -16.49
N GLN A 16 18.10 13.62 -15.72
CA GLN A 16 17.61 14.98 -15.93
C GLN A 16 18.74 16.01 -15.79
N ASP A 17 19.66 15.79 -14.87
CA ASP A 17 20.80 16.67 -14.62
C ASP A 17 21.88 16.58 -15.71
N ASP A 18 22.04 15.43 -16.37
CA ASP A 18 22.99 15.23 -17.49
C ASP A 18 22.59 16.01 -18.74
N ARG A 19 21.37 16.56 -18.79
CA ARG A 19 20.93 17.42 -19.88
C ARG A 19 21.58 18.80 -19.86
N LEU A 20 22.09 19.18 -18.71
CA LEU A 20 22.75 20.43 -18.45
C LEU A 20 24.20 20.33 -18.91
N LEU A 21 24.42 20.44 -20.21
CA LEU A 21 25.77 20.50 -20.73
C LEU A 21 26.37 21.87 -20.41
N GLU A 22 27.51 21.92 -19.74
CA GLU A 22 28.25 23.16 -19.44
C GLU A 22 28.47 24.00 -20.68
N SER A 23 28.72 23.34 -21.82
CA SER A 23 28.92 24.01 -23.12
C SER A 23 27.69 24.75 -23.66
N LEU A 24 26.48 24.52 -23.10
CA LEU A 24 25.27 25.29 -23.42
C LEU A 24 25.10 26.54 -22.56
N ASP A 25 25.92 26.67 -21.53
CA ASP A 25 25.99 27.92 -20.77
C ASP A 25 26.79 28.95 -21.56
N PRO A 26 26.21 30.06 -21.98
CA PRO A 26 26.92 31.11 -22.68
C PRO A 26 28.11 31.69 -21.91
N SER A 27 28.14 31.53 -20.61
CA SER A 27 29.22 32.00 -19.72
C SER A 27 30.35 30.99 -19.58
N TYR A 28 30.19 29.75 -20.10
CA TYR A 28 31.20 28.68 -20.01
C TYR A 28 32.54 29.04 -20.72
N VAL A 29 32.45 29.68 -21.87
CA VAL A 29 33.63 30.22 -22.54
C VAL A 29 33.50 31.74 -22.68
N LYS A 30 34.32 32.44 -21.95
CA LYS A 30 34.40 33.89 -22.03
C LYS A 30 35.30 34.28 -23.21
N LEU A 31 34.94 35.32 -23.95
CA LEU A 31 35.75 35.88 -25.00
C LEU A 31 36.97 36.63 -24.45
N ASP A 32 36.78 37.26 -23.28
CA ASP A 32 37.86 37.82 -22.46
C ASP A 32 37.65 37.37 -21.02
N ASP A 33 38.50 36.45 -20.55
CA ASP A 33 38.45 35.84 -19.21
C ASP A 33 39.34 36.59 -18.17
N ARG A 34 40.07 37.62 -18.62
CA ARG A 34 40.95 38.37 -17.74
C ARG A 34 40.18 39.00 -16.60
N SER A 35 40.63 38.75 -15.40
CA SER A 35 40.12 39.43 -14.19
C SER A 35 40.67 40.87 -14.08
N LEU A 36 40.10 41.67 -13.19
CA LEU A 36 40.64 42.97 -12.90
C LEU A 36 42.11 42.90 -12.40
N ASP A 37 42.43 41.85 -11.68
CA ASP A 37 43.82 41.62 -11.22
C ASP A 37 44.77 41.37 -12.37
N ASP A 38 44.34 40.54 -13.37
CA ASP A 38 45.14 40.29 -14.56
C ASP A 38 45.36 41.57 -15.37
N LEU A 39 44.33 42.39 -15.48
CA LEU A 39 44.44 43.67 -16.18
C LEU A 39 45.39 44.64 -15.48
N VAL A 40 45.37 44.69 -14.15
CA VAL A 40 46.29 45.52 -13.37
C VAL A 40 47.71 44.96 -13.44
N GLU A 41 47.89 43.65 -13.35
CA GLU A 41 49.17 43.01 -13.55
C GLU A 41 49.79 43.34 -14.92
N GLN A 42 49.00 43.26 -16.02
CA GLN A 42 49.41 43.66 -17.34
C GLN A 42 49.81 45.16 -17.43
N LEU A 43 48.98 46.05 -16.76
CA LEU A 43 49.29 47.45 -16.69
C LEU A 43 50.58 47.72 -15.93
N TYR A 44 50.79 47.00 -14.82
CA TYR A 44 52.01 47.13 -13.99
C TYR A 44 53.23 46.59 -14.76
N GLU A 45 53.12 45.47 -15.47
CA GLU A 45 54.18 44.98 -16.32
C GLU A 45 54.49 45.96 -17.46
N HIS A 46 53.48 46.48 -18.12
CA HIS A 46 53.67 47.51 -19.16
C HIS A 46 54.30 48.75 -18.60
N ALA A 47 53.94 49.20 -17.39
CA ALA A 47 54.54 50.32 -16.72
C ALA A 47 56.03 50.12 -16.45
N SER A 48 56.51 48.87 -16.30
CA SER A 48 57.94 48.57 -16.13
C SER A 48 58.77 48.85 -17.35
N HIS A 49 58.15 48.84 -18.53
CA HIS A 49 58.79 49.14 -19.83
C HIS A 49 58.73 50.64 -20.20
N LEU A 50 57.91 51.42 -19.47
CA LEU A 50 57.80 52.81 -19.67
C LEU A 50 58.82 53.55 -18.77
N HIS A 51 59.85 54.13 -19.36
CA HIS A 51 60.89 54.88 -18.65
C HIS A 51 60.57 56.40 -18.60
N PHE A 52 60.94 57.06 -17.56
CA PHE A 52 61.03 58.51 -17.53
C PHE A 52 62.48 58.92 -17.36
N PHE A 53 62.80 60.04 -17.96
CA PHE A 53 64.17 60.47 -18.10
C PHE A 53 64.40 61.75 -17.24
N GLU A 54 65.65 61.98 -16.82
CA GLU A 54 66.13 63.29 -16.27
C GLU A 54 66.21 64.32 -17.39
N ASP A 55 66.28 65.56 -17.01
CA ASP A 55 66.53 66.70 -17.94
C ASP A 55 67.73 66.52 -18.88
N VAL A 56 68.58 65.54 -18.65
CA VAL A 56 69.67 65.16 -19.46
C VAL A 56 69.26 64.02 -20.40
N PRO A 57 69.40 64.18 -21.71
CA PRO A 57 69.03 63.12 -22.68
C PRO A 57 69.64 61.76 -22.38
N ASP A 58 68.89 60.75 -22.53
CA ASP A 58 69.26 59.29 -22.43
C ASP A 58 69.59 58.76 -21.03
N LYS A 59 69.36 59.49 -19.98
CA LYS A 59 69.51 59.00 -18.59
C LYS A 59 68.15 58.59 -17.96
N VAL A 60 67.94 57.28 -17.90
CA VAL A 60 66.76 56.72 -17.29
C VAL A 60 66.77 56.99 -15.82
N LYS A 61 65.71 57.63 -15.27
CA LYS A 61 65.55 57.92 -13.86
C LYS A 61 64.74 56.85 -13.12
N GLY A 62 63.81 56.17 -13.82
CA GLY A 62 62.97 55.14 -13.27
C GLY A 62 61.96 54.70 -14.27
N ASP A 63 61.02 53.82 -13.80
CA ASP A 63 59.86 53.35 -14.52
C ASP A 63 58.55 53.76 -13.87
N TRP A 64 57.41 53.53 -14.51
CA TRP A 64 56.11 53.97 -14.08
C TRP A 64 55.44 53.02 -13.08
N ARG A 65 56.08 51.95 -12.61
CA ARG A 65 55.49 51.03 -11.60
C ARG A 65 55.14 51.71 -10.30
N ALA A 66 55.92 52.69 -9.89
CA ALA A 66 55.68 53.50 -8.70
C ALA A 66 54.30 54.21 -8.74
N PHE A 67 53.72 54.41 -9.92
CA PHE A 67 52.42 55.03 -10.11
C PHE A 67 51.29 54.21 -9.48
N PHE A 68 51.47 52.89 -9.39
CA PHE A 68 50.48 51.94 -8.87
C PHE A 68 50.73 51.54 -7.43
N SER A 69 51.75 52.05 -6.75
CA SER A 69 52.19 51.61 -5.42
C SER A 69 51.10 51.63 -4.35
N ASP A 70 50.14 52.53 -4.43
CA ASP A 70 49.13 52.74 -3.40
C ASP A 70 47.96 51.76 -3.48
N ILE A 71 47.77 51.08 -4.66
CA ILE A 71 46.66 50.16 -4.92
C ILE A 71 47.11 48.72 -5.14
N ILE A 72 48.45 48.50 -5.19
CA ILE A 72 49.00 47.13 -5.35
C ILE A 72 49.53 46.63 -4.00
N ASP A 73 49.25 45.38 -3.65
CA ASP A 73 49.86 44.69 -2.54
C ASP A 73 51.35 44.47 -2.83
N PRO A 74 52.25 44.98 -2.02
CA PRO A 74 53.69 44.82 -2.29
C PRO A 74 54.19 43.39 -2.26
N SER A 75 53.46 42.47 -1.62
CA SER A 75 53.83 41.06 -1.46
C SER A 75 53.40 40.23 -2.61
N THR A 76 52.21 40.50 -3.19
CA THR A 76 51.59 39.70 -4.23
C THR A 76 51.68 40.36 -5.63
N GLN A 77 51.98 41.64 -5.67
CA GLN A 77 51.95 42.46 -6.91
C GLN A 77 50.60 42.51 -7.60
N LYS A 78 49.52 42.19 -6.88
CA LYS A 78 48.13 42.19 -7.38
C LYS A 78 47.36 43.38 -6.84
N LEU A 79 46.28 43.71 -7.53
CA LEU A 79 45.37 44.77 -7.11
C LEU A 79 44.73 44.41 -5.75
N ASP A 80 44.95 45.28 -4.74
CA ASP A 80 44.24 45.15 -3.45
C ASP A 80 42.94 45.93 -3.49
N MET A 81 41.86 45.29 -3.92
CA MET A 81 40.50 45.89 -3.97
C MET A 81 40.01 46.40 -2.61
N LYS A 82 40.39 45.78 -1.50
CA LYS A 82 40.01 46.21 -0.15
C LYS A 82 40.68 47.55 0.18
N ARG A 83 41.92 47.71 -0.24
CA ARG A 83 42.65 48.95 -0.07
C ARG A 83 42.08 50.05 -0.97
N VAL A 84 41.71 49.75 -2.19
CA VAL A 84 41.02 50.66 -3.12
C VAL A 84 39.70 51.14 -2.49
N GLU A 85 38.85 50.21 -2.02
CA GLU A 85 37.58 50.53 -1.33
C GLU A 85 37.77 51.36 -0.07
N ALA A 86 38.82 51.08 0.70
CA ALA A 86 39.15 51.87 1.90
C ALA A 86 39.55 53.32 1.53
N LEU A 87 40.40 53.50 0.53
CA LEU A 87 40.83 54.81 0.04
C LEU A 87 39.65 55.59 -0.60
N GLU A 88 38.74 54.93 -1.27
CA GLU A 88 37.49 55.52 -1.80
C GLU A 88 36.56 55.99 -0.67
N LYS A 89 36.36 55.17 0.38
CA LYS A 89 35.54 55.55 1.55
C LYS A 89 36.08 56.77 2.26
N ASP A 90 37.38 56.81 2.43
CA ASP A 90 38.06 57.93 3.11
C ASP A 90 38.28 59.16 2.20
N SER A 91 37.79 59.09 0.92
CA SER A 91 38.04 60.16 -0.09
C SER A 91 39.51 60.54 -0.25
N SER A 92 40.42 59.62 0.04
CA SER A 92 41.88 59.81 0.03
C SER A 92 42.55 59.21 -1.23
N LEU A 93 41.73 58.61 -2.13
CA LEU A 93 42.23 58.00 -3.38
C LEU A 93 42.84 59.10 -4.27
N PRO A 94 44.13 59.03 -4.66
CA PRO A 94 44.78 60.00 -5.55
C PRO A 94 44.02 60.11 -6.89
N PRO A 95 43.86 61.36 -7.44
CA PRO A 95 43.07 61.58 -8.65
C PRO A 95 43.52 60.74 -9.87
N HIS A 96 44.80 60.50 -10.02
CA HIS A 96 45.34 59.69 -11.11
C HIS A 96 44.94 58.19 -10.99
N LEU A 97 44.97 57.67 -9.76
CA LEU A 97 44.52 56.29 -9.50
C LEU A 97 43.00 56.17 -9.59
N ALA A 98 42.25 57.17 -9.18
CA ALA A 98 40.80 57.24 -9.36
C ALA A 98 40.46 57.16 -10.86
N LEU A 99 41.18 57.78 -11.77
CA LEU A 99 41.00 57.64 -13.20
C LEU A 99 41.31 56.24 -13.70
N VAL A 100 42.38 55.61 -13.26
CA VAL A 100 42.73 54.24 -13.60
C VAL A 100 41.67 53.26 -13.12
N VAL A 101 41.26 53.36 -11.86
CA VAL A 101 40.17 52.47 -11.31
C VAL A 101 38.86 52.70 -12.07
N THR A 102 38.52 53.94 -12.39
CA THR A 102 37.31 54.24 -13.17
C THR A 102 37.43 53.65 -14.61
N PHE A 103 38.60 53.79 -15.23
CA PHE A 103 38.86 53.18 -16.55
C PHE A 103 38.70 51.64 -16.46
N LEU A 104 39.30 50.98 -15.48
CA LEU A 104 39.18 49.53 -15.30
C LEU A 104 37.73 49.08 -15.08
N ARG A 105 36.94 49.84 -14.29
CA ARG A 105 35.52 49.55 -14.13
C ARG A 105 34.74 49.74 -15.42
N LEU A 106 35.02 50.80 -16.15
CA LEU A 106 34.37 50.96 -17.49
C LEU A 106 34.77 49.88 -18.46
N PHE A 107 36.02 49.48 -18.46
CA PHE A 107 36.50 48.35 -19.26
C PHE A 107 35.81 47.04 -18.89
N ALA A 108 35.61 46.80 -17.61
CA ALA A 108 34.89 45.63 -17.10
C ALA A 108 33.43 45.56 -17.63
N TYR A 109 32.75 46.71 -17.77
CA TYR A 109 31.41 46.74 -18.40
C TYR A 109 31.47 46.38 -19.87
N GLU A 110 32.46 46.84 -20.62
CA GLU A 110 32.61 46.46 -22.03
C GLU A 110 33.02 44.99 -22.16
N GLN A 111 33.87 44.49 -21.27
CA GLN A 111 34.27 43.09 -21.20
C GLN A 111 33.04 42.18 -20.92
N GLU A 112 32.18 42.57 -19.96
CA GLU A 112 30.94 41.85 -19.68
C GLU A 112 30.01 41.90 -20.89
N ALA A 113 29.87 43.05 -21.55
CA ALA A 113 29.04 43.19 -22.75
C ALA A 113 29.56 42.31 -23.88
N MET A 114 30.89 42.17 -24.04
CA MET A 114 31.56 41.29 -25.00
C MET A 114 31.39 39.83 -24.65
N ASN A 115 31.57 39.46 -23.38
CA ASN A 115 31.35 38.10 -22.91
C ASN A 115 29.87 37.68 -23.06
N GLY A 116 28.94 38.63 -22.94
CA GLY A 116 27.53 38.45 -23.22
C GLY A 116 27.14 38.24 -24.69
N LEU A 117 28.08 38.39 -25.63
CA LEU A 117 27.79 38.28 -27.05
C LEU A 117 27.34 36.89 -27.47
N THR A 118 27.93 35.83 -26.88
CA THR A 118 27.52 34.45 -27.09
C THR A 118 26.04 34.22 -26.72
N ALA A 119 25.58 34.72 -25.58
CA ALA A 119 24.19 34.68 -25.20
C ALA A 119 23.28 35.41 -26.18
N LYS A 120 23.65 36.60 -26.62
CA LYS A 120 22.90 37.39 -27.61
C LYS A 120 22.81 36.66 -28.95
N HIS A 121 23.90 36.02 -29.42
CA HIS A 121 23.88 35.22 -30.64
C HIS A 121 22.97 34.00 -30.55
N LEU A 122 23.00 33.27 -29.44
CA LEU A 122 22.11 32.12 -29.19
C LEU A 122 20.65 32.58 -29.16
N ASP A 123 20.36 33.66 -28.48
CA ASP A 123 19.00 34.21 -28.40
C ASP A 123 18.50 34.66 -29.78
N PHE A 124 19.32 35.39 -30.55
CA PHE A 124 18.98 35.75 -31.90
C PHE A 124 18.70 34.52 -32.77
N TYR A 125 19.59 33.51 -32.72
CA TYR A 125 19.41 32.29 -33.48
C TYR A 125 18.15 31.52 -33.09
N TYR A 126 17.93 31.32 -31.78
CA TYR A 126 16.81 30.52 -31.28
C TYR A 126 15.47 31.25 -31.35
N LYS A 127 15.45 32.53 -30.94
CA LYS A 127 14.19 33.31 -30.85
C LYS A 127 13.81 33.99 -32.14
N ASP A 128 14.79 34.67 -32.80
CA ASP A 128 14.51 35.51 -33.97
C ASP A 128 14.58 34.73 -35.28
N LEU A 129 15.54 33.84 -35.46
CA LEU A 129 15.70 33.08 -36.69
C LEU A 129 14.84 31.81 -36.69
N LEU A 130 14.94 30.97 -35.65
CA LEU A 130 14.17 29.73 -35.53
C LEU A 130 12.77 29.89 -34.96
N LYS A 131 12.43 31.08 -34.44
CA LYS A 131 11.12 31.40 -33.89
C LYS A 131 10.65 30.51 -32.75
N PHE A 132 11.56 29.91 -31.98
CA PHE A 132 11.19 29.20 -30.79
C PHE A 132 10.76 30.17 -29.69
N LYS A 133 9.67 29.81 -28.98
CA LYS A 133 9.19 30.54 -27.81
C LYS A 133 9.47 29.73 -26.55
N ARG A 134 9.68 30.42 -25.45
CA ARG A 134 9.68 29.79 -24.12
C ARG A 134 8.32 29.17 -23.85
N ARG A 135 8.31 28.07 -23.13
CA ARG A 135 7.08 27.45 -22.65
C ARG A 135 6.57 28.24 -21.44
N GLU A 136 5.29 28.55 -21.47
CA GLU A 136 4.59 29.09 -20.30
C GLU A 136 4.40 27.97 -19.27
N GLY A 137 4.44 28.33 -18.00
CA GLY A 137 4.14 27.42 -16.93
C GLY A 137 2.68 26.94 -16.98
N THR A 138 2.41 25.80 -16.34
CA THR A 138 1.05 25.30 -16.23
C THR A 138 0.36 25.92 -15.01
N VAL A 139 -0.94 26.16 -15.14
CA VAL A 139 -1.75 26.67 -14.03
C VAL A 139 -1.97 25.57 -13.01
N GLY A 140 -1.95 25.93 -11.74
CA GLY A 140 -2.25 25.01 -10.66
C GLY A 140 -3.72 24.62 -10.62
N ASN A 141 -4.01 23.42 -10.13
CA ASN A 141 -5.37 22.95 -9.87
C ASN A 141 -5.50 22.32 -8.49
N VAL A 142 -6.68 22.46 -7.89
CA VAL A 142 -6.95 21.99 -6.54
C VAL A 142 -8.36 21.41 -6.47
N PRO A 143 -8.51 20.14 -6.03
CA PRO A 143 -9.82 19.57 -5.74
C PRO A 143 -10.34 20.09 -4.39
N VAL A 144 -11.56 20.59 -4.38
CA VAL A 144 -12.28 20.99 -3.17
C VAL A 144 -13.66 20.35 -3.13
N PHE A 145 -14.21 20.16 -1.92
CA PHE A 145 -15.47 19.48 -1.70
C PHE A 145 -16.44 20.40 -0.99
N ALA A 146 -17.63 20.50 -1.53
CA ALA A 146 -18.65 21.40 -1.02
C ALA A 146 -19.59 20.69 -0.05
N GLU A 147 -19.97 21.36 1.03
CA GLU A 147 -21.04 20.97 1.94
C GLU A 147 -22.16 21.98 1.83
N LEU A 148 -23.36 21.51 1.48
CA LEU A 148 -24.54 22.36 1.36
C LEU A 148 -25.12 22.74 2.73
N ALA A 149 -25.80 23.86 2.79
CA ALA A 149 -26.56 24.26 3.97
C ALA A 149 -27.78 23.35 4.20
N ARG A 150 -28.28 23.28 5.43
CA ARG A 150 -29.49 22.49 5.75
C ARG A 150 -30.67 22.93 4.90
N ASN A 151 -31.44 21.96 4.42
CA ASN A 151 -32.64 22.17 3.59
C ASN A 151 -32.40 22.83 2.22
N VAL A 152 -31.17 22.74 1.72
CA VAL A 152 -30.82 23.14 0.34
C VAL A 152 -30.61 21.88 -0.47
N ASP A 153 -31.34 21.73 -1.56
CA ASP A 153 -31.33 20.53 -2.41
C ASP A 153 -30.23 20.59 -3.47
N SER A 154 -29.97 21.78 -3.97
CA SER A 154 -28.89 21.99 -4.97
C SER A 154 -28.39 23.42 -4.93
N VAL A 155 -27.14 23.60 -5.30
CA VAL A 155 -26.47 24.90 -5.46
C VAL A 155 -25.74 24.89 -6.79
N THR A 156 -25.95 25.96 -7.59
CA THR A 156 -25.18 26.18 -8.81
C THR A 156 -23.99 27.09 -8.49
N ILE A 157 -22.81 26.66 -8.79
CA ILE A 157 -21.56 27.43 -8.69
C ILE A 157 -21.09 27.70 -10.13
N PRO A 158 -21.19 28.94 -10.61
CA PRO A 158 -20.76 29.29 -11.97
C PRO A 158 -19.23 29.18 -12.14
N GLN A 159 -18.78 28.95 -13.37
CA GLN A 159 -17.40 29.06 -13.77
C GLN A 159 -16.83 30.45 -13.39
N GLY A 160 -15.57 30.48 -12.95
CA GLY A 160 -14.91 31.70 -12.51
C GLY A 160 -15.29 32.19 -11.11
N THR A 161 -16.07 31.39 -10.33
CA THR A 161 -16.33 31.70 -8.92
C THR A 161 -15.02 31.58 -8.11
N ARG A 162 -14.69 32.64 -7.37
CA ARG A 162 -13.39 32.80 -6.72
C ARG A 162 -13.34 32.28 -5.29
N PHE A 163 -12.21 31.64 -4.95
CA PHE A 163 -11.92 31.10 -3.63
C PHE A 163 -10.55 31.59 -3.16
N SER A 164 -10.43 31.93 -1.88
CA SER A 164 -9.17 32.37 -1.28
C SER A 164 -8.36 31.16 -0.81
N ALA A 165 -7.09 31.11 -1.18
CA ALA A 165 -6.11 30.08 -0.79
C ALA A 165 -5.03 30.63 0.16
N GLY A 166 -5.31 31.70 0.86
CA GLY A 166 -4.36 32.36 1.77
C GLY A 166 -3.57 33.47 1.09
N LYS A 167 -2.39 33.78 1.65
CA LYS A 167 -1.56 34.89 1.18
C LYS A 167 -0.18 34.40 0.77
N ASP A 168 0.40 35.05 -0.22
CA ASP A 168 1.78 34.82 -0.65
C ASP A 168 2.81 35.45 0.33
N LYS A 169 4.10 35.34 -0.03
CA LYS A 169 5.21 35.90 0.77
C LYS A 169 5.16 37.42 0.92
N ASP A 170 4.51 38.10 -0.02
CA ASP A 170 4.32 39.56 -0.03
C ASP A 170 3.03 39.98 0.68
N GLY A 171 2.28 39.07 1.26
CA GLY A 171 1.01 39.32 1.94
C GLY A 171 -0.20 39.52 1.01
N LYS A 172 -0.06 39.28 -0.29
CA LYS A 172 -1.12 39.39 -1.28
C LYS A 172 -1.94 38.11 -1.34
N GLU A 173 -3.25 38.23 -1.58
CA GLU A 173 -4.16 37.11 -1.57
C GLU A 173 -4.02 36.23 -2.82
N ILE A 174 -3.88 34.92 -2.62
CA ILE A 174 -3.84 33.92 -3.66
C ILE A 174 -5.28 33.45 -3.94
N ILE A 175 -5.72 33.55 -5.20
CA ILE A 175 -7.09 33.26 -5.61
C ILE A 175 -7.10 32.09 -6.61
N PHE A 176 -8.00 31.13 -6.36
CA PHE A 176 -8.35 30.09 -7.29
C PHE A 176 -9.80 30.28 -7.74
N ALA A 177 -10.14 29.90 -8.95
CA ALA A 177 -11.47 30.02 -9.53
C ALA A 177 -11.97 28.67 -10.05
N THR A 178 -13.30 28.48 -10.08
CA THR A 178 -13.91 27.26 -10.62
C THR A 178 -13.60 27.10 -12.11
N ALA A 179 -13.19 25.88 -12.49
CA ALA A 179 -12.83 25.53 -13.88
C ALA A 179 -14.05 25.48 -14.82
N ALA A 180 -15.22 25.15 -14.28
CA ALA A 180 -16.47 24.98 -15.03
C ALA A 180 -17.68 25.32 -14.16
N ASP A 181 -18.89 25.24 -14.73
CA ASP A 181 -20.14 25.31 -13.99
C ASP A 181 -20.38 24.00 -13.21
N TYR A 182 -20.66 24.11 -11.91
CA TYR A 182 -20.98 22.98 -11.04
C TYR A 182 -22.39 23.10 -10.48
N ILE A 183 -23.17 22.04 -10.64
CA ILE A 183 -24.46 21.88 -9.97
C ILE A 183 -24.23 20.84 -8.89
N LEU A 184 -24.18 21.30 -7.65
CA LEU A 184 -23.94 20.46 -6.48
C LEU A 184 -25.25 20.04 -5.87
N GLY A 185 -25.32 18.80 -5.44
CA GLY A 185 -26.48 18.21 -4.77
C GLY A 185 -26.18 17.78 -3.35
N THR A 186 -27.06 16.93 -2.82
CA THR A 186 -26.94 16.36 -1.46
C THR A 186 -26.21 15.02 -1.42
N ALA A 187 -25.76 14.50 -2.56
CA ALA A 187 -25.12 13.20 -2.66
C ALA A 187 -23.82 13.14 -1.86
N LYS A 188 -23.66 12.06 -1.05
CA LYS A 188 -22.44 11.78 -0.27
C LYS A 188 -22.01 10.35 -0.51
N VAL A 189 -20.71 10.12 -0.51
CA VAL A 189 -20.14 8.77 -0.52
C VAL A 189 -20.10 8.27 0.93
N GLU A 190 -20.84 7.20 1.22
CA GLU A 190 -20.90 6.58 2.55
C GLU A 190 -20.08 5.31 2.62
N VAL A 191 -20.05 4.54 1.54
CA VAL A 191 -19.35 3.26 1.47
C VAL A 191 -18.62 3.14 0.15
N MET A 192 -17.39 2.67 0.20
CA MET A 192 -16.63 2.21 -0.97
C MET A 192 -16.04 0.84 -0.67
N THR A 193 -16.27 -0.10 -1.55
CA THR A 193 -15.72 -1.46 -1.42
C THR A 193 -15.31 -2.01 -2.78
N SER A 194 -14.25 -2.81 -2.81
CA SER A 194 -13.73 -3.40 -4.05
C SER A 194 -13.66 -4.92 -3.96
N THR A 195 -13.92 -5.59 -5.07
CA THR A 195 -13.78 -7.03 -5.21
C THR A 195 -12.46 -7.37 -5.89
N LYS A 196 -11.34 -7.17 -5.20
CA LYS A 196 -10.04 -7.62 -5.71
C LYS A 196 -9.88 -9.11 -5.53
N ALA A 197 -9.25 -9.79 -6.47
CA ALA A 197 -8.95 -11.21 -6.42
C ALA A 197 -8.15 -11.65 -5.18
N GLN A 198 -7.47 -10.74 -4.53
CA GLN A 198 -6.70 -10.96 -3.30
C GLN A 198 -7.46 -10.62 -2.01
N ASP A 199 -8.65 -10.02 -2.11
CA ASP A 199 -9.44 -9.67 -0.92
C ASP A 199 -10.04 -10.96 -0.35
N LYS A 200 -9.56 -11.38 0.83
CA LYS A 200 -10.01 -12.53 1.62
C LYS A 200 -11.45 -12.39 2.14
N GLY A 201 -12.31 -11.70 1.39
CA GLY A 201 -13.66 -11.34 1.80
C GLY A 201 -14.77 -12.23 1.30
N PHE A 202 -14.48 -13.20 0.42
CA PHE A 202 -15.50 -14.14 -0.09
C PHE A 202 -15.49 -15.42 0.73
N TYR A 203 -16.57 -15.70 1.44
CA TYR A 203 -16.75 -16.99 2.10
C TYR A 203 -18.22 -17.37 2.26
N LEU A 204 -18.48 -18.67 2.26
CA LEU A 204 -19.77 -19.22 2.64
C LEU A 204 -19.70 -19.56 4.13
N ALA A 205 -20.53 -18.91 4.93
CA ALA A 205 -20.66 -19.16 6.35
C ALA A 205 -21.89 -20.03 6.64
N ILE A 206 -21.74 -21.00 7.53
CA ILE A 206 -22.77 -21.92 7.95
C ILE A 206 -22.87 -21.84 9.47
N THR A 207 -24.06 -21.62 9.96
CA THR A 207 -24.33 -21.68 11.39
C THR A 207 -25.57 -22.52 11.65
N SER A 208 -25.59 -23.21 12.79
CA SER A 208 -26.68 -24.07 13.23
C SER A 208 -26.84 -23.99 14.74
N PRO A 209 -28.08 -24.06 15.27
CA PRO A 209 -28.30 -24.24 16.70
C PRO A 209 -27.61 -25.49 17.27
N MET A 210 -27.36 -26.52 16.44
CA MET A 210 -26.63 -27.73 16.86
C MET A 210 -25.17 -27.45 17.27
N LEU A 211 -24.59 -26.31 16.82
CA LEU A 211 -23.23 -25.89 17.19
C LEU A 211 -23.17 -25.18 18.55
N SER A 212 -24.31 -24.91 19.19
CA SER A 212 -24.38 -24.23 20.50
C SER A 212 -23.96 -25.09 21.68
N VAL A 213 -23.50 -26.27 21.47
CA VAL A 213 -23.03 -27.20 22.51
C VAL A 213 -21.82 -26.60 23.24
N LYS A 214 -21.87 -26.63 24.58
CA LYS A 214 -20.79 -26.07 25.42
C LYS A 214 -19.74 -27.14 25.74
N GLU A 215 -19.01 -27.58 24.76
CA GLU A 215 -17.96 -28.60 24.89
C GLU A 215 -16.64 -28.09 24.29
N ASN A 216 -15.51 -28.63 24.71
CA ASN A 216 -14.20 -28.22 24.17
C ASN A 216 -13.92 -28.78 22.78
N LYS A 217 -14.56 -29.89 22.43
CA LYS A 217 -14.31 -30.60 21.17
C LYS A 217 -15.57 -31.26 20.66
N ILE A 218 -15.91 -30.95 19.40
CA ILE A 218 -17.02 -31.59 18.69
C ILE A 218 -16.56 -31.99 17.28
N GLN A 219 -17.32 -32.91 16.69
CA GLN A 219 -17.15 -33.33 15.30
C GLN A 219 -18.45 -33.00 14.56
N VAL A 220 -18.30 -32.31 13.42
CA VAL A 220 -19.42 -31.82 12.64
C VAL A 220 -19.40 -32.50 11.27
N LYS A 221 -20.44 -33.26 11.00
CA LYS A 221 -20.69 -33.86 9.69
C LYS A 221 -21.57 -32.93 8.86
N LEU A 222 -21.09 -32.59 7.67
CA LEU A 222 -21.83 -31.80 6.71
C LEU A 222 -22.51 -32.70 5.67
N LYS A 223 -23.71 -32.30 5.29
CA LYS A 223 -24.44 -32.84 4.17
C LYS A 223 -24.30 -31.92 2.95
N ASP A 224 -24.34 -32.45 1.76
CA ASP A 224 -24.26 -31.74 0.47
C ASP A 224 -22.95 -30.90 0.32
N ALA A 225 -21.83 -31.37 0.92
CA ALA A 225 -20.56 -30.69 0.94
C ALA A 225 -19.48 -31.25 0.00
N SER A 226 -19.86 -32.21 -0.88
CA SER A 226 -18.91 -32.88 -1.81
C SER A 226 -18.15 -31.89 -2.70
N ASP A 227 -18.82 -30.83 -3.13
CA ASP A 227 -18.24 -29.83 -4.05
C ASP A 227 -17.29 -28.86 -3.36
N PHE A 228 -17.23 -28.92 -2.03
CA PHE A 228 -16.36 -28.09 -1.21
C PHE A 228 -15.03 -28.78 -0.83
N ILE A 229 -14.81 -30.04 -1.27
CA ILE A 229 -13.55 -30.75 -0.99
C ILE A 229 -12.38 -29.95 -1.58
N GLY A 230 -11.33 -29.75 -0.76
CA GLY A 230 -10.17 -28.94 -1.10
C GLY A 230 -10.37 -27.42 -0.98
N VAL A 231 -11.51 -26.97 -0.43
CA VAL A 231 -11.73 -25.56 -0.08
C VAL A 231 -11.20 -25.32 1.34
N PRO A 232 -10.51 -24.20 1.59
CA PRO A 232 -10.12 -23.80 2.93
C PRO A 232 -11.33 -23.65 3.86
N VAL A 233 -11.29 -24.32 5.00
CA VAL A 233 -12.33 -24.24 6.03
C VAL A 233 -11.75 -23.71 7.33
N GLN A 234 -12.52 -22.87 7.99
CA GLN A 234 -12.21 -22.29 9.30
C GLN A 234 -13.49 -22.21 10.13
N TYR A 235 -13.34 -22.11 11.45
CA TYR A 235 -14.45 -21.94 12.38
C TYR A 235 -14.11 -20.91 13.44
N THR A 236 -15.12 -20.38 14.11
CA THR A 236 -15.00 -19.32 15.12
C THR A 236 -14.35 -19.83 16.40
N GLN A 237 -13.35 -19.09 16.88
CA GLN A 237 -12.68 -19.26 18.17
C GLN A 237 -12.75 -17.95 18.96
N LYS A 238 -12.38 -17.96 20.24
CA LYS A 238 -12.48 -16.79 21.11
C LYS A 238 -11.68 -15.58 20.60
N ASP A 239 -10.54 -15.81 19.98
CA ASP A 239 -9.58 -14.78 19.57
C ASP A 239 -9.53 -14.57 18.05
N GLY A 240 -10.49 -15.13 17.31
CA GLY A 240 -10.60 -15.02 15.87
C GLY A 240 -11.01 -16.31 15.17
N TRP A 241 -10.60 -16.47 13.93
CA TRP A 241 -10.84 -17.66 13.14
C TRP A 241 -9.78 -18.72 13.44
N SER A 242 -10.19 -20.00 13.42
CA SER A 242 -9.25 -21.12 13.56
C SER A 242 -8.19 -21.11 12.46
N THR A 243 -7.10 -21.87 12.67
CA THR A 243 -6.12 -22.15 11.61
C THR A 243 -6.84 -22.72 10.38
N GLU A 244 -6.47 -22.24 9.21
CA GLU A 244 -7.02 -22.67 7.94
C GLU A 244 -6.63 -24.11 7.65
N THR A 245 -7.62 -24.96 7.32
CA THR A 245 -7.41 -26.34 6.91
C THR A 245 -8.20 -26.61 5.65
N LEU A 246 -7.71 -27.49 4.78
CA LEU A 246 -8.47 -27.90 3.58
C LEU A 246 -9.52 -28.92 3.97
N TYR A 247 -10.77 -28.71 3.53
CA TYR A 247 -11.85 -29.67 3.75
C TYR A 247 -11.60 -30.94 2.92
N ASP A 248 -11.51 -32.08 3.58
CA ASP A 248 -11.19 -33.38 2.97
C ASP A 248 -12.43 -34.29 2.71
N GLY A 249 -13.63 -33.75 2.96
CA GLY A 249 -14.89 -34.49 2.82
C GLY A 249 -15.28 -35.29 4.06
N LYS A 250 -14.48 -35.23 5.13
CA LYS A 250 -14.75 -35.90 6.40
C LYS A 250 -15.34 -34.93 7.45
N ASP A 251 -15.65 -35.47 8.61
CA ASP A 251 -16.16 -34.69 9.73
C ASP A 251 -15.16 -33.62 10.16
N ILE A 252 -15.63 -32.36 10.28
CA ILE A 252 -14.83 -31.24 10.74
C ILE A 252 -14.69 -31.31 12.27
N LYS A 253 -13.45 -31.34 12.75
CA LYS A 253 -13.16 -31.34 14.18
C LYS A 253 -13.01 -29.91 14.70
N LEU A 254 -13.97 -29.46 15.48
CA LEU A 254 -13.89 -28.13 16.12
C LEU A 254 -13.30 -28.29 17.53
N THR A 255 -12.28 -27.49 17.81
CA THR A 255 -11.62 -27.44 19.13
C THR A 255 -11.53 -26.00 19.60
N ASN A 256 -11.83 -25.76 20.88
CA ASN A 256 -11.86 -24.43 21.51
C ASN A 256 -12.71 -23.42 20.71
N TYR A 257 -13.80 -23.92 20.11
CA TYR A 257 -14.70 -23.08 19.33
C TYR A 257 -15.52 -22.14 20.22
N ALA A 258 -15.94 -21.01 19.67
CA ALA A 258 -16.66 -19.98 20.40
C ALA A 258 -17.85 -19.45 19.57
N PRO A 259 -18.84 -18.84 20.21
CA PRO A 259 -19.89 -18.11 19.52
C PRO A 259 -19.31 -17.02 18.61
N PHE A 260 -20.01 -16.71 17.53
CA PHE A 260 -19.63 -15.64 16.63
C PHE A 260 -19.70 -14.27 17.32
N ASP A 261 -18.69 -13.45 17.14
CA ASP A 261 -18.63 -12.07 17.58
C ASP A 261 -18.16 -11.20 16.40
N SER A 262 -19.00 -10.26 15.98
CA SER A 262 -18.70 -9.38 14.83
C SER A 262 -17.46 -8.52 15.04
N LYS A 263 -17.11 -8.17 16.28
CA LYS A 263 -15.92 -7.38 16.61
C LYS A 263 -14.60 -8.16 16.42
N VAL A 264 -14.67 -9.49 16.54
CA VAL A 264 -13.53 -10.39 16.47
C VAL A 264 -13.46 -11.07 15.10
N HIS A 265 -14.60 -11.44 14.54
CA HIS A 265 -14.67 -12.29 13.33
C HIS A 265 -15.01 -11.51 12.04
N GLY A 266 -15.32 -10.22 12.14
CA GLY A 266 -15.61 -9.35 10.99
C GLY A 266 -17.11 -9.09 10.81
N THR A 267 -17.57 -9.08 9.55
CA THR A 267 -18.93 -8.68 9.16
C THR A 267 -20.01 -9.31 10.05
N ASP A 268 -20.91 -8.51 10.59
CA ASP A 268 -22.02 -8.98 11.45
C ASP A 268 -22.96 -9.90 10.66
N LEU A 269 -23.09 -11.13 11.14
CA LEU A 269 -23.97 -12.15 10.57
C LEU A 269 -25.32 -12.24 11.30
N GLY A 270 -25.55 -11.47 12.37
CA GLY A 270 -26.76 -11.53 13.17
C GLY A 270 -26.98 -12.88 13.86
N THR A 271 -25.92 -13.62 14.15
CA THR A 271 -25.95 -14.92 14.83
C THR A 271 -25.09 -14.92 16.08
N ASN A 272 -25.55 -15.66 17.11
CA ASN A 272 -24.81 -15.90 18.34
C ASN A 272 -24.27 -17.34 18.43
N TYR A 273 -24.41 -18.12 17.36
CA TYR A 273 -23.91 -19.49 17.33
C TYR A 273 -22.50 -19.50 16.70
N PRO A 274 -21.71 -20.54 16.96
CA PRO A 274 -20.47 -20.76 16.21
C PRO A 274 -20.72 -20.86 14.71
N VAL A 275 -19.74 -20.38 13.94
CA VAL A 275 -19.82 -20.34 12.48
C VAL A 275 -18.68 -21.15 11.88
N ILE A 276 -19.00 -21.95 10.88
CA ILE A 276 -18.02 -22.61 10.00
C ILE A 276 -18.02 -21.85 8.69
N ARG A 277 -16.85 -21.46 8.18
CA ARG A 277 -16.74 -20.77 6.89
C ARG A 277 -15.86 -21.52 5.91
N PHE A 278 -16.28 -21.50 4.65
CA PHE A 278 -15.49 -21.92 3.51
C PHE A 278 -14.98 -20.67 2.80
N ALA A 279 -13.67 -20.45 2.83
CA ALA A 279 -13.06 -19.25 2.27
C ALA A 279 -12.70 -19.47 0.78
N PHE A 280 -12.93 -18.45 -0.05
CA PHE A 280 -12.64 -18.47 -1.48
C PHE A 280 -11.72 -17.31 -1.84
N ALA A 281 -10.86 -17.50 -2.82
CA ALA A 281 -10.00 -16.46 -3.34
C ALA A 281 -10.80 -15.34 -4.05
N SER A 282 -11.93 -15.72 -4.67
CA SER A 282 -12.83 -14.79 -5.35
C SER A 282 -14.23 -15.41 -5.49
N ALA A 283 -15.23 -14.58 -5.81
CA ALA A 283 -16.59 -15.09 -6.12
C ALA A 283 -16.59 -16.05 -7.31
N ARG A 284 -15.77 -15.80 -8.32
CA ARG A 284 -15.60 -16.70 -9.47
C ARG A 284 -15.01 -18.05 -9.07
N SER A 285 -14.07 -18.08 -8.14
CA SER A 285 -13.51 -19.33 -7.61
C SER A 285 -14.57 -20.16 -6.88
N LEU A 286 -15.48 -19.51 -6.17
CA LEU A 286 -16.64 -20.16 -5.57
C LEU A 286 -17.49 -20.81 -6.64
N HIS A 287 -17.88 -20.08 -7.67
CA HIS A 287 -18.70 -20.59 -8.77
C HIS A 287 -18.06 -21.78 -9.48
N LEU A 288 -16.80 -21.65 -9.93
CA LEU A 288 -16.09 -22.72 -10.64
C LEU A 288 -15.94 -24.02 -9.82
N ARG A 289 -15.77 -23.89 -8.50
CA ARG A 289 -15.66 -25.08 -7.63
C ARG A 289 -16.99 -25.76 -7.37
N VAL A 290 -18.05 -24.98 -7.24
CA VAL A 290 -19.37 -25.50 -6.85
C VAL A 290 -20.19 -26.01 -8.06
N THR A 291 -20.02 -25.41 -9.25
CA THR A 291 -20.82 -25.78 -10.43
C THR A 291 -20.13 -26.71 -11.44
N LYS A 292 -18.83 -27.05 -11.24
CA LYS A 292 -18.10 -27.95 -12.15
C LYS A 292 -18.39 -27.73 -13.62
N GLU A 293 -18.13 -26.53 -14.12
CA GLU A 293 -18.10 -26.20 -15.56
C GLU A 293 -19.45 -25.93 -16.28
N LYS A 294 -20.60 -25.96 -15.64
CA LYS A 294 -21.85 -25.52 -16.27
C LYS A 294 -22.38 -24.24 -15.64
N LEU A 295 -22.58 -23.25 -16.47
CA LEU A 295 -23.15 -21.93 -16.15
C LEU A 295 -24.66 -21.92 -15.89
N ASP A 296 -25.27 -23.04 -15.50
CA ASP A 296 -26.67 -23.11 -15.12
C ASP A 296 -26.80 -22.96 -13.61
N ILE A 297 -27.10 -21.76 -13.18
CA ILE A 297 -26.96 -21.23 -11.82
C ILE A 297 -28.18 -21.53 -10.94
N ASP A 298 -29.11 -22.32 -11.40
CA ASP A 298 -30.45 -22.41 -10.77
C ASP A 298 -30.54 -23.18 -9.46
N ALA A 299 -29.54 -23.95 -9.04
CA ALA A 299 -29.53 -24.55 -7.70
C ALA A 299 -28.14 -25.05 -7.28
N LEU A 300 -27.42 -24.25 -6.52
CA LEU A 300 -26.21 -24.70 -5.82
C LEU A 300 -26.55 -25.57 -4.63
N PRO A 301 -26.07 -26.85 -4.57
CA PRO A 301 -26.16 -27.64 -3.34
C PRO A 301 -25.29 -26.97 -2.28
N LEU A 302 -25.93 -26.36 -1.29
CA LEU A 302 -25.21 -25.68 -0.20
C LEU A 302 -25.03 -26.63 0.98
N PRO A 303 -23.83 -26.71 1.59
CA PRO A 303 -23.57 -27.56 2.72
C PRO A 303 -24.49 -27.21 3.89
N SER A 304 -24.88 -28.23 4.64
CA SER A 304 -25.69 -28.13 5.85
C SER A 304 -25.14 -29.00 6.98
N VAL A 305 -25.36 -28.62 8.23
CA VAL A 305 -24.98 -29.44 9.37
C VAL A 305 -25.91 -30.64 9.48
N GLU A 306 -25.41 -31.85 9.26
CA GLU A 306 -26.18 -33.07 9.31
C GLU A 306 -26.22 -33.65 10.73
N LEU A 307 -25.02 -33.71 11.35
CA LEU A 307 -24.83 -34.34 12.64
C LEU A 307 -23.70 -33.66 13.41
N VAL A 308 -23.89 -33.48 14.68
CA VAL A 308 -22.83 -33.05 15.60
C VAL A 308 -22.59 -34.17 16.60
N THR A 309 -21.37 -34.69 16.64
CA THR A 309 -20.95 -35.74 17.56
C THR A 309 -20.00 -35.19 18.62
N VAL A 310 -20.27 -35.49 19.84
CA VAL A 310 -19.46 -35.15 21.01
C VAL A 310 -18.82 -36.42 21.54
N PRO A 311 -17.53 -36.67 21.30
CA PRO A 311 -16.91 -37.94 21.66
C PRO A 311 -16.68 -38.08 23.18
N ASN A 312 -16.51 -37.03 23.91
CA ASN A 312 -16.26 -37.00 25.36
C ASN A 312 -16.94 -35.80 25.99
N GLY A 313 -18.29 -35.82 26.02
CA GLY A 313 -19.07 -34.71 26.57
C GLY A 313 -18.94 -34.61 28.08
N THR A 314 -18.65 -33.43 28.60
CA THR A 314 -18.50 -33.12 30.03
C THR A 314 -19.68 -32.34 30.58
N ASN A 315 -20.42 -31.66 29.72
CA ASN A 315 -21.62 -30.90 30.09
C ASN A 315 -22.86 -31.83 30.16
N ILE A 316 -22.93 -32.66 31.19
CA ILE A 316 -23.97 -33.63 31.41
C ILE A 316 -24.63 -33.43 32.75
N SER A 317 -25.87 -33.83 32.88
CA SER A 317 -26.62 -33.82 34.14
C SER A 317 -26.74 -35.25 34.69
N LEU A 318 -26.35 -35.42 35.95
CA LEU A 318 -26.48 -36.68 36.64
C LEU A 318 -27.66 -36.64 37.62
N HIS A 319 -28.48 -37.71 37.62
CA HIS A 319 -29.64 -37.87 38.53
C HIS A 319 -29.61 -39.27 39.11
N GLY A 320 -29.50 -39.36 40.42
CA GLY A 320 -29.62 -40.63 41.16
C GLY A 320 -30.98 -40.75 41.84
N LYS A 321 -31.10 -41.82 42.61
CA LYS A 321 -32.30 -42.12 43.39
C LYS A 321 -32.70 -41.01 44.38
N LEU A 322 -31.71 -40.22 44.84
CA LEU A 322 -31.92 -39.12 45.81
C LEU A 322 -32.00 -37.73 45.16
N GLY A 323 -31.92 -37.64 43.83
CA GLY A 323 -32.03 -36.37 43.10
C GLY A 323 -30.79 -36.05 42.24
N PRO A 324 -30.63 -34.80 41.84
CA PRO A 324 -29.48 -34.35 40.99
C PRO A 324 -28.15 -34.51 41.77
N MET A 325 -27.11 -34.84 41.03
CA MET A 325 -25.77 -35.08 41.57
C MET A 325 -24.75 -34.24 40.81
N GLU A 326 -23.69 -33.80 41.47
CA GLU A 326 -22.58 -33.12 40.82
C GLU A 326 -21.59 -34.13 40.25
N ASN A 327 -21.16 -33.93 38.99
CA ASN A 327 -20.21 -34.80 38.33
C ASN A 327 -18.77 -34.48 38.76
N GLN A 328 -18.35 -35.14 39.89
CA GLN A 328 -17.04 -34.91 40.47
C GLN A 328 -16.37 -36.20 40.95
N VAL A 329 -15.08 -36.15 41.18
CA VAL A 329 -14.30 -37.24 41.77
C VAL A 329 -14.83 -37.56 43.16
N GLY A 330 -14.92 -38.87 43.50
CA GLY A 330 -15.42 -39.31 44.79
C GLY A 330 -16.93 -39.43 44.88
N LEU A 331 -17.70 -39.10 43.85
CA LEU A 331 -19.13 -39.33 43.80
C LEU A 331 -19.47 -40.81 43.89
N GLN A 332 -20.42 -41.15 44.72
CA GLN A 332 -21.03 -42.50 44.84
C GLN A 332 -22.39 -42.50 44.13
N PRO A 333 -22.41 -42.82 42.81
CA PRO A 333 -23.61 -42.60 41.98
C PRO A 333 -24.80 -43.47 42.40
N PHE A 334 -24.60 -44.62 43.03
CA PHE A 334 -25.64 -45.51 43.58
C PHE A 334 -25.94 -45.25 45.07
N GLY A 335 -25.28 -44.26 45.67
CA GLY A 335 -25.40 -43.96 47.08
C GLY A 335 -24.41 -44.73 47.96
N PRO A 336 -24.33 -44.39 49.26
CA PRO A 336 -23.37 -44.95 50.19
C PRO A 336 -23.68 -46.42 50.62
N MET A 337 -24.86 -46.92 50.31
CA MET A 337 -25.30 -48.28 50.53
C MET A 337 -26.10 -48.75 49.30
N PRO A 338 -25.41 -49.18 48.23
CA PRO A 338 -26.12 -49.57 47.01
C PRO A 338 -26.93 -50.87 47.27
N SER A 339 -28.11 -50.93 46.63
CA SER A 339 -28.97 -52.11 46.55
C SER A 339 -29.02 -52.62 45.13
N ALA A 340 -29.27 -53.92 44.94
CA ALA A 340 -29.43 -54.48 43.60
C ALA A 340 -30.56 -53.73 42.85
N ASN A 341 -30.23 -53.36 41.55
CA ASN A 341 -31.08 -52.53 40.70
C ASN A 341 -31.14 -51.05 41.04
N ASP A 342 -30.32 -50.54 41.96
CA ASP A 342 -30.14 -49.10 42.11
C ASP A 342 -29.55 -48.54 40.83
N PHE A 343 -30.00 -47.35 40.44
CA PHE A 343 -29.62 -46.76 39.20
C PHE A 343 -29.33 -45.27 39.34
N PHE A 344 -28.55 -44.74 38.39
CA PHE A 344 -28.47 -43.32 38.13
C PHE A 344 -28.61 -43.07 36.62
N THR A 345 -29.06 -41.88 36.28
CA THR A 345 -29.26 -41.48 34.89
C THR A 345 -28.32 -40.34 34.55
N ILE A 346 -27.71 -40.46 33.38
CA ILE A 346 -26.91 -39.41 32.73
C ILE A 346 -27.80 -38.79 31.63
N THR A 347 -27.96 -37.50 31.63
CA THR A 347 -28.76 -36.81 30.63
C THR A 347 -27.84 -35.84 29.88
N ALA A 348 -27.82 -35.95 28.54
CA ALA A 348 -27.14 -35.04 27.66
C ALA A 348 -27.90 -33.72 27.52
N PRO A 349 -27.25 -32.60 27.17
CA PRO A 349 -27.87 -31.31 26.95
C PRO A 349 -28.99 -31.37 25.90
N GLU A 350 -30.11 -30.77 26.19
CA GLU A 350 -31.21 -30.61 25.24
C GLU A 350 -31.02 -29.32 24.43
N ILE A 351 -31.04 -29.44 23.11
CA ILE A 351 -31.02 -28.31 22.19
C ILE A 351 -32.41 -28.20 21.55
N GLN A 352 -33.03 -27.06 21.62
CA GLN A 352 -34.35 -26.82 21.10
C GLN A 352 -34.45 -27.21 19.62
N GLY A 353 -35.36 -28.09 19.26
CA GLY A 353 -35.63 -28.55 17.94
C GLY A 353 -34.67 -29.65 17.43
N CYS A 354 -33.75 -30.15 18.25
CA CYS A 354 -32.87 -31.29 17.96
C CYS A 354 -33.26 -32.53 18.72
N SER A 355 -32.87 -33.70 18.21
CA SER A 355 -32.85 -34.96 18.94
C SER A 355 -31.43 -35.27 19.35
N THR A 356 -31.19 -35.54 20.61
CA THR A 356 -29.89 -35.98 21.12
C THR A 356 -29.97 -37.48 21.38
N THR A 357 -29.00 -38.21 20.93
CA THR A 357 -28.86 -39.66 21.17
C THR A 357 -27.54 -39.92 21.89
N ILE A 358 -27.61 -40.58 23.00
CA ILE A 358 -26.44 -40.99 23.79
C ILE A 358 -26.00 -42.37 23.30
N GLU A 359 -24.69 -42.52 23.13
CA GLU A 359 -24.05 -43.82 22.90
C GLU A 359 -23.77 -44.51 24.23
N GLU A 360 -23.67 -45.84 24.27
CA GLU A 360 -23.34 -46.59 25.47
C GLU A 360 -21.94 -46.20 25.97
N SER A 361 -21.79 -46.03 27.27
CA SER A 361 -20.55 -45.53 27.87
C SER A 361 -19.53 -46.68 27.97
N SER A 362 -18.37 -46.50 27.34
CA SER A 362 -17.26 -47.46 27.45
C SER A 362 -16.76 -47.67 28.88
N ALA A 363 -16.97 -46.73 29.80
CA ALA A 363 -16.58 -46.83 31.19
C ALA A 363 -17.31 -47.96 31.96
N TYR A 364 -18.48 -48.35 31.45
CA TYR A 364 -19.30 -49.44 32.03
C TYR A 364 -19.50 -50.61 31.07
N GLU A 365 -18.87 -50.56 29.91
CA GLU A 365 -18.95 -51.64 28.92
C GLU A 365 -18.14 -52.87 29.42
N GLY A 366 -18.77 -54.06 29.33
CA GLY A 366 -18.16 -55.30 29.69
C GLY A 366 -17.98 -55.57 31.22
N LYS A 367 -18.52 -54.72 32.09
CA LYS A 367 -18.50 -54.91 33.54
C LYS A 367 -19.73 -55.73 33.95
N GLU A 368 -19.56 -56.98 34.37
CA GLU A 368 -20.63 -57.90 34.73
C GLU A 368 -21.54 -57.37 35.88
N ALA A 369 -21.05 -56.47 36.72
CA ALA A 369 -21.79 -55.94 37.85
C ALA A 369 -22.78 -54.79 37.49
N TYR A 370 -22.82 -54.36 36.24
CA TYR A 370 -23.65 -53.22 35.79
C TYR A 370 -24.36 -53.52 34.49
N THR A 371 -25.55 -52.93 34.32
CA THR A 371 -26.28 -52.85 33.05
C THR A 371 -26.45 -51.42 32.62
N GLN A 372 -26.43 -51.17 31.37
CA GLN A 372 -26.66 -49.83 30.82
C GLN A 372 -27.76 -49.91 29.75
N SER A 373 -28.56 -48.87 29.68
CA SER A 373 -29.60 -48.70 28.70
C SER A 373 -29.64 -47.26 28.20
N ALA A 374 -29.35 -47.08 26.97
CA ALA A 374 -29.44 -45.74 26.32
C ALA A 374 -30.83 -45.61 25.68
N LYS A 375 -31.50 -44.49 25.94
CA LYS A 375 -32.76 -44.13 25.25
C LYS A 375 -32.78 -42.61 25.04
N ASP A 376 -32.81 -42.23 23.76
CA ASP A 376 -32.76 -40.79 23.37
C ASP A 376 -31.62 -40.05 24.08
N ASN A 377 -31.89 -38.99 24.82
CA ASN A 377 -30.87 -38.18 25.51
C ASN A 377 -30.53 -38.68 26.93
N LYS A 378 -30.96 -39.90 27.31
CA LYS A 378 -30.78 -40.46 28.63
C LYS A 378 -30.03 -41.79 28.56
N LEU A 379 -29.02 -41.96 29.39
CA LEU A 379 -28.33 -43.21 29.63
C LEU A 379 -28.61 -43.59 31.09
N THR A 380 -29.23 -44.75 31.31
CA THR A 380 -29.48 -45.31 32.65
C THR A 380 -28.47 -46.39 32.90
N ILE A 381 -27.76 -46.29 34.03
CA ILE A 381 -26.81 -47.27 34.49
C ILE A 381 -27.34 -47.86 35.80
N SER A 382 -27.51 -49.18 35.84
CA SER A 382 -28.04 -49.89 36.99
C SER A 382 -27.04 -50.90 37.51
N ILE A 383 -26.86 -50.99 38.80
CA ILE A 383 -26.04 -51.98 39.49
C ILE A 383 -26.82 -53.29 39.64
N LEU A 384 -26.20 -54.46 39.37
CA LEU A 384 -26.86 -55.78 39.42
C LEU A 384 -26.82 -56.37 40.82
N ASN A 385 -25.90 -55.95 41.66
CA ASN A 385 -25.74 -56.44 42.99
C ASN A 385 -25.59 -55.30 44.00
N ASP A 386 -25.63 -55.67 45.30
CA ASP A 386 -25.53 -54.72 46.39
C ASP A 386 -24.12 -54.48 46.91
N CYS A 387 -23.11 -54.87 46.18
CA CYS A 387 -21.67 -54.80 46.59
C CYS A 387 -21.35 -55.40 47.93
N GLY A 388 -22.18 -56.39 48.40
CA GLY A 388 -21.99 -57.06 49.70
C GLY A 388 -22.57 -56.32 50.90
N TYR A 389 -23.33 -55.25 50.67
CA TYR A 389 -23.93 -54.49 51.78
C TYR A 389 -25.00 -55.30 52.58
N SER A 390 -25.81 -56.15 51.89
CA SER A 390 -26.79 -57.02 52.57
C SER A 390 -26.12 -57.98 53.51
N ASP A 391 -25.03 -58.61 53.15
CA ASP A 391 -24.29 -59.54 53.98
C ASP A 391 -23.50 -58.81 55.09
N TYR A 392 -22.99 -57.63 54.82
CA TYR A 392 -22.39 -56.76 55.83
C TYR A 392 -23.43 -56.35 56.86
N LEU A 393 -24.64 -55.93 56.51
CA LEU A 393 -25.72 -55.58 57.45
C LEU A 393 -26.13 -56.79 58.28
N LYS A 394 -26.31 -57.96 57.68
CA LYS A 394 -26.60 -59.20 58.43
C LYS A 394 -25.50 -59.50 59.46
N SER A 395 -24.25 -59.44 59.00
CA SER A 395 -23.11 -59.70 59.90
C SER A 395 -22.98 -58.64 60.98
N LEU A 396 -23.27 -57.38 60.68
CA LEU A 396 -23.26 -56.31 61.66
C LEU A 396 -24.35 -56.44 62.70
N VAL A 397 -25.57 -56.87 62.34
CA VAL A 397 -26.68 -57.18 63.27
C VAL A 397 -26.30 -58.35 64.17
N ILE A 398 -25.69 -59.40 63.62
CA ILE A 398 -25.22 -60.53 64.40
C ILE A 398 -24.11 -60.08 65.41
N ALA A 399 -23.12 -59.37 64.96
CA ALA A 399 -22.07 -58.84 65.81
C ALA A 399 -22.56 -57.91 66.88
N THR A 400 -23.50 -57.01 66.53
CA THR A 400 -24.14 -56.10 67.49
C THR A 400 -24.96 -56.84 68.55
N ARG A 401 -25.64 -57.93 68.17
CA ARG A 401 -26.38 -58.80 69.11
C ARG A 401 -25.44 -59.52 70.04
N GLU A 402 -24.38 -60.10 69.48
CA GLU A 402 -23.38 -60.80 70.29
C GLU A 402 -22.69 -59.88 71.32
N LEU A 403 -22.39 -58.65 70.94
CA LEU A 403 -21.89 -57.61 71.83
C LEU A 403 -22.89 -57.20 72.91
N SER A 404 -24.21 -57.16 72.54
CA SER A 404 -25.27 -56.81 73.49
C SER A 404 -25.58 -57.94 74.54
N GLU A 405 -25.38 -59.21 74.15
CA GLU A 405 -25.59 -60.40 75.04
C GLU A 405 -24.36 -60.70 75.95
N GLY A 406 -23.31 -59.83 75.98
CA GLY A 406 -22.21 -59.88 76.93
C GLY A 406 -21.09 -60.87 76.60
N THR A 407 -21.11 -61.41 75.39
CA THR A 407 -20.00 -62.21 74.85
C THR A 407 -18.92 -61.35 74.19
N SER A 408 -18.13 -60.70 75.03
CA SER A 408 -17.22 -59.66 74.51
C SER A 408 -15.84 -60.16 74.03
N ASP A 409 -15.53 -61.40 74.13
CA ASP A 409 -14.24 -61.93 73.69
C ASP A 409 -14.29 -62.50 72.24
N GLY A 410 -13.75 -61.70 71.25
CA GLY A 410 -13.51 -62.20 69.89
C GLY A 410 -14.55 -61.85 68.82
N VAL A 411 -15.54 -61.04 69.16
CA VAL A 411 -16.49 -60.58 68.14
C VAL A 411 -15.84 -59.65 67.13
N ALA A 412 -15.61 -60.13 65.90
CA ALA A 412 -15.08 -59.34 64.80
C ALA A 412 -16.16 -58.41 64.24
N ILE A 413 -15.90 -57.09 64.34
CA ILE A 413 -16.83 -56.11 63.72
C ILE A 413 -16.58 -56.21 62.20
N PRO A 414 -17.62 -56.52 61.41
CA PRO A 414 -17.49 -56.67 60.01
C PRO A 414 -17.05 -55.32 59.34
N THR A 415 -16.10 -55.40 58.40
CA THR A 415 -15.60 -54.23 57.68
C THR A 415 -16.66 -53.79 56.66
N LYS A 416 -17.00 -52.50 56.70
CA LYS A 416 -17.96 -51.91 55.75
C LYS A 416 -17.47 -52.02 54.34
N PRO A 417 -18.23 -52.57 53.36
CA PRO A 417 -17.90 -52.61 52.00
C PRO A 417 -17.73 -51.15 51.40
N SER A 418 -16.84 -51.00 50.45
CA SER A 418 -16.72 -49.72 49.71
C SER A 418 -17.81 -49.63 48.64
N ALA A 419 -18.63 -48.58 48.69
CA ALA A 419 -19.51 -48.30 47.58
C ALA A 419 -18.74 -47.88 46.32
N PRO A 420 -19.22 -48.22 45.11
CA PRO A 420 -18.59 -47.75 43.86
C PRO A 420 -18.47 -46.23 43.83
N THR A 421 -17.29 -45.76 43.66
CA THR A 421 -16.97 -44.30 43.59
C THR A 421 -16.37 -43.94 42.24
N LEU A 422 -16.64 -42.76 41.76
CA LEU A 422 -16.03 -42.25 40.52
C LEU A 422 -14.57 -41.83 40.79
N GLU A 423 -13.64 -42.38 40.03
CA GLU A 423 -12.23 -42.03 40.09
C GLU A 423 -11.94 -40.73 39.25
N SER A 424 -12.81 -40.44 38.29
CA SER A 424 -12.77 -39.21 37.45
C SER A 424 -14.18 -38.77 37.11
N PRO A 425 -14.42 -37.51 36.81
CA PRO A 425 -15.70 -37.05 36.27
C PRO A 425 -16.11 -37.86 35.03
N LEU A 426 -17.39 -38.24 34.98
CA LEU A 426 -17.94 -39.02 33.88
C LEU A 426 -17.96 -38.15 32.59
N THR A 427 -17.57 -38.76 31.47
CA THR A 427 -17.74 -38.24 30.13
C THR A 427 -18.54 -39.25 29.30
N ILE A 428 -19.39 -38.73 28.44
CA ILE A 428 -20.19 -39.60 27.55
C ILE A 428 -20.07 -39.17 26.11
N ALA A 429 -20.19 -40.11 25.20
CA ALA A 429 -20.34 -39.83 23.78
C ALA A 429 -21.84 -39.65 23.47
N TYR A 430 -22.15 -38.57 22.77
CA TYR A 430 -23.52 -38.35 22.29
C TYR A 430 -23.52 -37.64 20.94
N SER A 431 -24.58 -37.79 20.21
CA SER A 431 -24.79 -37.18 18.90
C SER A 431 -26.06 -36.34 18.87
N ILE A 432 -26.05 -35.24 18.13
CA ILE A 432 -27.14 -34.30 17.99
C ILE A 432 -27.51 -34.24 16.51
N LYS A 433 -28.78 -34.44 16.23
CA LYS A 433 -29.36 -34.39 14.89
C LYS A 433 -30.56 -33.43 14.88
N GLY A 434 -30.64 -32.62 13.83
CA GLY A 434 -31.77 -31.74 13.63
C GLY A 434 -33.05 -32.50 13.30
N ASN A 435 -34.19 -32.17 13.91
CA ASN A 435 -35.50 -32.73 13.56
C ASN A 435 -35.96 -32.12 12.24
N ASN A 436 -36.25 -32.95 11.23
CA ASN A 436 -36.44 -32.66 9.82
C ASN A 436 -37.36 -31.47 9.44
N ASN A 437 -38.05 -30.82 10.33
CA ASN A 437 -38.94 -29.69 10.05
C ASN A 437 -38.82 -28.47 10.98
N ARG A 438 -37.86 -28.42 11.92
CA ARG A 438 -37.82 -27.37 12.95
C ARG A 438 -36.52 -26.61 13.06
N ILE A 439 -35.42 -27.07 12.44
CA ILE A 439 -34.14 -26.37 12.43
C ILE A 439 -33.75 -26.04 11.03
N VAL A 440 -33.57 -24.78 10.78
CA VAL A 440 -33.02 -24.30 9.51
C VAL A 440 -31.60 -23.80 9.83
N ASP A 441 -30.60 -24.48 9.26
CA ASP A 441 -29.26 -23.94 9.22
C ASP A 441 -29.30 -22.64 8.45
N THR A 442 -28.69 -21.61 9.03
CA THR A 442 -28.56 -20.34 8.34
C THR A 442 -27.24 -20.32 7.59
N ARG A 443 -27.29 -19.95 6.34
CA ARG A 443 -26.14 -19.84 5.48
C ARG A 443 -26.02 -18.41 5.01
N PHE A 444 -24.81 -17.89 5.04
CA PHE A 444 -24.51 -16.54 4.61
C PHE A 444 -23.46 -16.60 3.51
N LEU A 445 -23.74 -15.94 2.41
CA LEU A 445 -22.70 -15.56 1.46
C LEU A 445 -22.14 -14.21 1.92
N VAL A 446 -20.90 -14.20 2.36
CA VAL A 446 -20.20 -12.98 2.75
C VAL A 446 -19.31 -12.55 1.62
N THR A 447 -19.47 -11.31 1.24
CA THR A 447 -18.70 -10.65 0.20
C THR A 447 -18.05 -9.41 0.79
N PRO A 448 -17.05 -8.77 0.15
CA PRO A 448 -16.51 -7.50 0.58
C PRO A 448 -17.56 -6.38 0.73
N MET A 449 -18.75 -6.58 0.15
CA MET A 449 -19.85 -5.60 0.13
C MET A 449 -20.91 -5.83 1.21
N GLY A 450 -20.78 -6.88 1.99
CA GLY A 450 -21.75 -7.27 3.01
C GLY A 450 -22.12 -8.75 2.95
N ASN A 451 -23.12 -9.10 3.71
CA ASN A 451 -23.61 -10.48 3.76
C ASN A 451 -25.04 -10.60 3.21
N SER A 452 -25.35 -11.74 2.67
CA SER A 452 -26.73 -12.13 2.29
C SER A 452 -27.05 -13.52 2.80
N VAL A 453 -28.27 -13.72 3.30
CA VAL A 453 -28.75 -15.04 3.70
C VAL A 453 -29.07 -15.84 2.44
N VAL A 454 -28.49 -17.02 2.32
CA VAL A 454 -28.66 -17.90 1.18
C VAL A 454 -29.51 -19.11 1.57
N ASN A 455 -30.64 -19.27 0.93
CA ASN A 455 -31.55 -20.39 1.14
C ASN A 455 -31.34 -21.48 0.06
N LYS A 456 -31.88 -22.67 0.25
CA LYS A 456 -31.76 -23.80 -0.71
C LYS A 456 -32.12 -23.43 -2.15
N ASN A 457 -32.96 -22.43 -2.36
CA ASN A 457 -33.44 -21.96 -3.66
C ASN A 457 -32.86 -20.60 -4.06
N SER A 458 -31.85 -20.10 -3.36
CA SER A 458 -31.21 -18.84 -3.73
C SER A 458 -30.17 -19.11 -4.81
N SER A 459 -30.28 -18.42 -5.93
CA SER A 459 -29.22 -18.37 -6.93
C SER A 459 -28.18 -17.33 -6.55
N ILE A 460 -26.90 -17.67 -6.71
CA ILE A 460 -25.84 -16.67 -6.68
C ILE A 460 -25.88 -15.99 -8.05
N LYS A 461 -26.26 -14.70 -8.10
CA LYS A 461 -26.37 -13.98 -9.36
C LYS A 461 -24.97 -13.80 -9.98
N ASP A 462 -24.88 -13.85 -11.32
CA ASP A 462 -23.62 -13.65 -12.07
C ASP A 462 -22.86 -12.39 -11.66
N GLU A 463 -23.57 -11.36 -11.27
CA GLU A 463 -22.98 -10.08 -10.84
C GLU A 463 -22.17 -10.17 -9.56
N HIS A 464 -22.41 -11.19 -8.71
CA HIS A 464 -21.59 -11.48 -7.54
C HIS A 464 -20.32 -12.27 -7.89
N LEU A 465 -20.26 -12.84 -9.09
CA LEU A 465 -19.18 -13.70 -9.53
C LEU A 465 -18.09 -12.98 -10.33
N ILE A 466 -18.29 -11.67 -10.62
CA ILE A 466 -17.34 -10.88 -11.40
C ILE A 466 -16.28 -10.31 -10.46
N ASP A 467 -15.06 -10.73 -10.67
CA ASP A 467 -13.88 -10.18 -9.99
C ASP A 467 -13.64 -8.72 -10.38
N ARG A 468 -13.12 -7.95 -9.41
CA ARG A 468 -12.53 -6.63 -9.68
C ARG A 468 -13.54 -5.54 -10.06
N ASN A 469 -14.69 -5.54 -9.39
CA ASN A 469 -15.59 -4.39 -9.39
C ASN A 469 -15.28 -3.47 -8.19
N VAL A 470 -15.50 -2.17 -8.38
CA VAL A 470 -15.55 -1.21 -7.28
C VAL A 470 -16.98 -0.72 -7.13
N TYR A 471 -17.51 -0.80 -5.93
CA TYR A 471 -18.86 -0.38 -5.59
C TYR A 471 -18.82 0.83 -4.69
N ILE A 472 -19.60 1.84 -5.02
CA ILE A 472 -19.67 3.11 -4.31
C ILE A 472 -21.12 3.30 -3.87
N GLY A 473 -21.36 3.27 -2.57
CA GLY A 473 -22.66 3.52 -1.94
C GLY A 473 -22.84 5.01 -1.65
N LEU A 474 -23.87 5.60 -2.22
CA LEU A 474 -24.18 7.01 -2.13
C LEU A 474 -25.48 7.23 -1.36
N SER A 475 -25.49 8.19 -0.45
CA SER A 475 -26.70 8.72 0.17
C SER A 475 -27.09 10.06 -0.48
N GLY A 476 -28.36 10.46 -0.37
CA GLY A 476 -28.84 11.77 -0.79
C GLY A 476 -28.85 12.04 -2.30
N VAL A 477 -28.80 11.01 -3.14
CA VAL A 477 -28.87 11.12 -4.61
C VAL A 477 -30.31 11.50 -5.02
N LYS A 478 -30.44 12.38 -6.01
CA LYS A 478 -31.73 12.81 -6.58
C LYS A 478 -31.76 12.58 -8.09
N THR A 479 -32.94 12.25 -8.61
CA THR A 479 -33.18 12.14 -10.07
C THR A 479 -33.05 13.49 -10.77
N GLY A 480 -32.62 13.48 -12.02
CA GLY A 480 -32.45 14.70 -12.82
C GLY A 480 -31.30 15.59 -12.36
N THR A 481 -30.36 15.07 -11.56
CA THR A 481 -29.16 15.76 -11.11
C THR A 481 -27.90 15.11 -11.66
N SER A 482 -26.74 15.75 -11.48
CA SER A 482 -25.46 15.15 -11.75
C SER A 482 -24.66 15.00 -10.46
N ILE A 483 -23.87 13.90 -10.37
CA ILE A 483 -22.96 13.65 -9.27
C ILE A 483 -21.56 13.96 -9.75
N SER A 484 -20.88 14.89 -9.10
CA SER A 484 -19.45 15.16 -9.32
C SER A 484 -18.64 14.41 -8.28
N LEU A 485 -17.82 13.48 -8.74
CA LEU A 485 -16.94 12.66 -7.93
C LEU A 485 -15.50 13.05 -8.18
N PHE A 486 -14.67 13.07 -7.16
CA PHE A 486 -13.23 13.06 -7.28
C PHE A 486 -12.74 11.67 -6.91
N VAL A 487 -11.96 11.07 -7.79
CA VAL A 487 -11.35 9.76 -7.58
C VAL A 487 -9.87 9.95 -7.32
N LYS A 488 -9.42 9.53 -6.15
CA LYS A 488 -8.02 9.49 -5.78
C LYS A 488 -7.53 8.05 -5.90
N LEU A 489 -6.48 7.85 -6.66
CA LEU A 489 -5.85 6.56 -6.84
C LEU A 489 -4.80 6.33 -5.76
N ALA A 490 -4.66 5.08 -5.32
CA ALA A 490 -3.58 4.71 -4.43
C ALA A 490 -2.22 4.98 -5.09
N SER A 491 -1.24 5.28 -4.25
CA SER A 491 0.14 5.56 -4.70
C SER A 491 0.90 4.29 -5.10
N ASP A 492 0.19 3.21 -5.38
CA ASP A 492 0.77 1.94 -5.78
C ASP A 492 1.53 2.13 -7.10
N ARG A 493 2.81 1.77 -7.08
CA ARG A 493 3.59 1.71 -8.31
C ARG A 493 3.03 0.62 -9.22
N PHE A 494 3.06 0.89 -10.49
CA PHE A 494 2.75 -0.14 -11.49
C PHE A 494 3.93 -1.14 -11.56
N VAL A 495 3.68 -2.41 -11.28
CA VAL A 495 4.73 -3.44 -11.14
C VAL A 495 4.73 -4.45 -12.30
N ASP A 496 3.76 -4.39 -13.21
CA ASP A 496 3.52 -5.49 -14.16
C ASP A 496 4.10 -5.27 -15.56
N ASP A 497 4.55 -6.37 -16.19
CA ASP A 497 4.84 -6.48 -17.63
C ASP A 497 3.59 -6.32 -18.52
N ALA A 498 2.44 -6.04 -17.91
CA ALA A 498 1.18 -5.87 -18.60
C ALA A 498 1.25 -4.70 -19.59
N ASP A 499 0.82 -4.92 -20.81
CA ASP A 499 0.75 -3.89 -21.83
C ASP A 499 -0.24 -2.79 -21.43
N ILE A 500 0.30 -1.67 -20.95
CA ILE A 500 -0.47 -0.46 -20.59
C ILE A 500 -1.26 0.08 -21.78
N SER A 501 -0.89 -0.31 -23.00
CA SER A 501 -1.51 0.17 -24.24
C SER A 501 -2.90 -0.37 -24.48
N THR A 502 -3.27 -1.50 -23.86
CA THR A 502 -4.63 -2.05 -24.03
C THR A 502 -5.61 -1.22 -23.21
N ALA A 503 -6.40 -0.43 -23.91
CA ALA A 503 -7.34 0.52 -23.34
C ALA A 503 -8.22 -0.09 -22.23
N TYR A 504 -8.08 0.45 -21.03
CA TYR A 504 -9.05 0.30 -19.96
C TYR A 504 -10.05 1.43 -20.10
N ALA A 505 -11.24 1.16 -20.55
CA ALA A 505 -12.35 2.04 -20.30
C ALA A 505 -13.21 1.35 -19.23
N PRO A 506 -13.06 1.70 -17.94
CA PRO A 506 -13.90 1.13 -16.90
C PRO A 506 -15.34 1.51 -17.17
N GLU A 507 -16.23 0.53 -17.10
CA GLU A 507 -17.67 0.74 -17.27
C GLU A 507 -18.27 1.23 -15.95
N TRP A 508 -18.88 2.38 -15.97
CA TRP A 508 -19.64 2.92 -14.86
C TRP A 508 -21.11 2.55 -15.01
N SER A 509 -21.68 2.01 -13.94
CA SER A 509 -23.08 1.58 -13.91
C SER A 509 -23.77 2.03 -12.63
N ILE A 510 -25.07 2.27 -12.70
CA ILE A 510 -25.94 2.54 -11.56
C ILE A 510 -26.88 1.35 -11.34
N LEU A 511 -27.12 1.01 -10.08
CA LEU A 511 -28.05 -0.07 -9.74
C LEU A 511 -29.48 0.47 -9.76
N GLU A 512 -30.33 -0.13 -10.60
CA GLU A 512 -31.77 0.17 -10.68
C GLU A 512 -32.60 -1.10 -10.47
N GLY A 513 -33.24 -1.22 -9.33
CA GLY A 513 -33.75 -2.50 -8.89
C GLY A 513 -32.61 -3.52 -8.78
N ASP A 514 -32.76 -4.70 -9.33
CA ASP A 514 -31.70 -5.74 -9.36
C ASP A 514 -30.87 -5.73 -10.64
N VAL A 515 -30.85 -4.65 -11.41
CA VAL A 515 -30.15 -4.58 -12.70
C VAL A 515 -29.18 -3.40 -12.74
N TRP A 516 -27.95 -3.67 -13.19
CA TRP A 516 -26.96 -2.63 -13.43
C TRP A 516 -27.18 -1.99 -14.78
N LYS A 517 -27.50 -0.69 -14.78
CA LYS A 517 -27.59 0.12 -15.98
C LYS A 517 -26.34 0.97 -16.16
N LYS A 518 -25.90 1.10 -17.42
CA LYS A 518 -24.74 1.94 -17.74
C LYS A 518 -25.02 3.38 -17.32
N ALA A 519 -24.09 3.98 -16.60
CA ALA A 519 -24.17 5.37 -16.20
C ALA A 519 -23.61 6.30 -17.28
N ASP A 520 -24.27 7.43 -17.51
CA ASP A 520 -23.82 8.42 -18.46
C ASP A 520 -22.73 9.31 -17.85
N LYS A 521 -21.49 9.09 -18.27
CA LYS A 521 -20.34 9.94 -17.92
C LYS A 521 -20.39 11.23 -18.76
N VAL A 522 -20.54 12.37 -18.09
CA VAL A 522 -20.50 13.70 -18.72
C VAL A 522 -19.08 14.23 -18.79
N LEU A 523 -18.26 13.92 -17.79
CA LEU A 523 -16.85 14.30 -17.69
C LEU A 523 -16.05 13.16 -17.08
N ASP A 524 -14.90 12.90 -17.64
CA ASP A 524 -13.90 11.99 -17.05
C ASP A 524 -12.50 12.58 -17.26
N SER A 525 -11.93 13.16 -16.22
CA SER A 525 -10.57 13.67 -16.23
C SER A 525 -9.56 12.68 -15.64
N THR A 526 -10.02 11.48 -15.24
CA THR A 526 -9.14 10.44 -14.69
C THR A 526 -8.39 9.67 -15.76
N ASN A 527 -8.60 9.97 -17.03
CA ASN A 527 -8.04 9.20 -18.16
C ASN A 527 -8.28 7.70 -17.99
N ASP A 528 -9.55 7.30 -17.78
CA ASP A 528 -9.97 5.94 -17.51
C ASP A 528 -9.36 5.36 -16.21
N LEU A 529 -9.36 6.15 -15.14
CA LEU A 529 -8.81 5.81 -13.82
C LEU A 529 -7.29 5.51 -13.83
N THR A 530 -6.54 6.18 -14.66
CA THR A 530 -5.07 6.08 -14.67
C THR A 530 -4.39 7.22 -13.91
N VAL A 531 -5.12 8.32 -13.68
CA VAL A 531 -4.68 9.49 -12.89
C VAL A 531 -5.78 9.93 -11.94
N ASP A 532 -5.41 10.65 -10.88
CA ASP A 532 -6.36 11.29 -9.99
C ASP A 532 -7.19 12.30 -10.79
N GLY A 533 -8.50 12.36 -10.57
CA GLY A 533 -9.31 13.26 -11.37
C GLY A 533 -10.78 13.26 -11.02
N PHE A 534 -11.55 14.00 -11.81
CA PHE A 534 -12.97 14.21 -11.64
C PHE A 534 -13.78 13.34 -12.60
N VAL A 535 -14.83 12.71 -12.08
CA VAL A 535 -15.82 11.98 -12.86
C VAL A 535 -17.18 12.58 -12.58
N LYS A 536 -17.87 13.09 -13.60
CA LYS A 536 -19.22 13.62 -13.49
C LYS A 536 -20.20 12.67 -14.16
N ILE A 537 -21.17 12.18 -13.39
CA ILE A 537 -22.18 11.22 -13.82
C ILE A 537 -23.54 11.91 -13.82
N ALA A 538 -24.26 11.85 -14.92
CA ALA A 538 -25.64 12.33 -15.00
C ALA A 538 -26.59 11.24 -14.49
N ILE A 539 -27.53 11.61 -13.64
CA ILE A 539 -28.64 10.79 -13.19
C ILE A 539 -29.90 11.19 -13.95
N ASP A 540 -30.38 10.33 -14.81
CA ASP A 540 -31.59 10.60 -15.58
C ASP A 540 -32.81 10.90 -14.65
N SER A 541 -33.66 11.79 -15.06
CA SER A 541 -34.92 12.08 -14.36
C SER A 541 -35.88 10.87 -14.31
N LYS A 542 -35.69 9.91 -15.21
CA LYS A 542 -36.45 8.65 -15.28
C LYS A 542 -35.74 7.49 -14.59
N SER A 543 -34.57 7.74 -13.98
CA SER A 543 -33.80 6.68 -13.30
C SER A 543 -34.58 6.10 -12.13
N GLU A 544 -34.61 4.78 -12.06
CA GLU A 544 -35.35 4.03 -11.06
C GLU A 544 -34.41 3.52 -9.93
N PHE A 545 -33.30 4.21 -9.66
CA PHE A 545 -32.32 3.81 -8.66
C PHE A 545 -32.89 3.71 -7.23
N MET A 546 -34.05 4.31 -6.96
CA MET A 546 -34.76 4.20 -5.69
C MET A 546 -35.62 2.92 -5.59
N LYS A 547 -35.72 2.12 -6.65
CA LYS A 547 -36.42 0.82 -6.56
C LYS A 547 -35.72 -0.09 -5.57
N PRO A 548 -36.49 -0.85 -4.75
CA PRO A 548 -35.89 -1.85 -3.88
C PRO A 548 -35.04 -2.83 -4.66
N HIS A 549 -33.87 -3.16 -4.14
CA HIS A 549 -32.96 -4.15 -4.70
C HIS A 549 -32.53 -5.14 -3.62
N THR A 550 -32.10 -6.32 -4.05
CA THR A 550 -31.69 -7.42 -3.16
C THR A 550 -30.18 -7.72 -3.23
N ILE A 551 -29.45 -7.04 -4.12
CA ILE A 551 -28.05 -7.33 -4.39
C ILE A 551 -27.11 -6.74 -3.34
N LEU A 552 -27.41 -5.52 -2.86
CA LEU A 552 -26.57 -4.74 -1.96
C LEU A 552 -27.45 -4.11 -0.86
N PRO A 553 -26.90 -3.50 0.21
CA PRO A 553 -27.67 -2.78 1.20
C PRO A 553 -28.61 -1.73 0.59
N ALA A 554 -29.90 -1.83 0.90
CA ALA A 554 -30.97 -1.06 0.24
C ALA A 554 -31.01 0.43 0.61
N GLU A 555 -30.23 0.83 1.61
CA GLU A 555 -30.17 2.22 2.13
C GLU A 555 -29.37 3.18 1.23
N TYR A 556 -28.57 2.64 0.28
CA TYR A 556 -27.71 3.43 -0.57
C TYR A 556 -28.09 3.32 -2.06
N THR A 557 -27.81 4.37 -2.80
CA THR A 557 -27.75 4.32 -4.26
C THR A 557 -26.38 3.83 -4.68
N TRP A 558 -26.32 2.78 -5.47
CA TRP A 558 -25.06 2.13 -5.79
C TRP A 558 -24.56 2.47 -7.18
N LEU A 559 -23.31 2.91 -7.26
CA LEU A 559 -22.52 2.96 -8.49
C LEU A 559 -21.53 1.80 -8.50
N ARG A 560 -21.30 1.23 -9.67
CA ARG A 560 -20.30 0.20 -9.91
C ARG A 560 -19.31 0.66 -10.97
N ILE A 561 -18.05 0.48 -10.69
CA ILE A 561 -16.97 0.56 -11.67
C ILE A 561 -16.58 -0.86 -12.01
N ARG A 562 -16.81 -1.28 -13.25
CA ARG A 562 -16.47 -2.61 -13.75
C ARG A 562 -15.27 -2.52 -14.67
N TYR A 563 -14.26 -3.33 -14.41
CA TYR A 563 -13.12 -3.50 -15.30
C TYR A 563 -13.35 -4.65 -16.27
N ALA A 564 -12.79 -4.56 -17.48
CA ALA A 564 -12.89 -5.63 -18.47
C ALA A 564 -12.15 -6.89 -18.00
N GLU A 565 -12.73 -8.07 -18.26
CA GLU A 565 -12.10 -9.35 -17.94
C GLU A 565 -10.77 -9.55 -18.70
N GLY A 566 -9.86 -10.33 -18.13
CA GLY A 566 -8.61 -10.73 -18.78
C GLY A 566 -7.51 -9.67 -18.75
N LYS A 567 -7.67 -8.60 -17.97
CA LYS A 567 -6.62 -7.60 -17.77
C LYS A 567 -5.87 -7.90 -16.47
N GLU A 568 -4.55 -7.76 -16.50
CA GLU A 568 -3.70 -8.09 -15.37
C GLU A 568 -3.59 -6.94 -14.36
N TYR A 569 -3.75 -5.69 -14.84
CA TYR A 569 -3.68 -4.50 -14.00
C TYR A 569 -5.04 -3.81 -13.80
N TYR A 570 -5.30 -3.45 -12.54
CA TYR A 570 -6.44 -2.66 -12.12
C TYR A 570 -5.97 -1.58 -11.15
N PRO A 571 -6.25 -0.30 -11.43
CA PRO A 571 -5.86 0.78 -10.53
C PRO A 571 -6.55 0.62 -9.17
N SER A 572 -5.78 0.70 -8.11
CA SER A 572 -6.32 0.80 -6.75
C SER A 572 -6.88 2.18 -6.51
N ILE A 573 -8.14 2.26 -6.10
CA ILE A 573 -8.76 3.51 -5.69
C ILE A 573 -8.53 3.68 -4.19
N GLU A 574 -7.87 4.76 -3.79
CA GLU A 574 -7.66 5.11 -2.38
C GLU A 574 -8.95 5.66 -1.77
N SER A 575 -9.58 6.60 -2.47
CA SER A 575 -10.83 7.21 -2.01
C SER A 575 -11.64 7.80 -3.15
N VAL A 576 -12.95 7.89 -2.94
CA VAL A 576 -13.88 8.60 -3.80
C VAL A 576 -14.63 9.60 -2.94
N SER A 577 -14.71 10.84 -3.39
CA SER A 577 -15.42 11.91 -2.68
C SER A 577 -16.44 12.57 -3.60
N ALA A 578 -17.65 12.81 -3.09
CA ALA A 578 -18.71 13.46 -3.83
C ALA A 578 -18.69 15.00 -3.65
N GLN A 579 -19.44 15.71 -4.44
CA GLN A 579 -19.55 17.18 -4.46
C GLN A 579 -18.20 17.86 -4.73
N ALA A 580 -17.42 17.24 -5.61
CA ALA A 580 -16.11 17.69 -5.95
C ALA A 580 -16.15 18.85 -6.96
N ILE A 581 -15.34 19.86 -6.73
CA ILE A 581 -15.16 21.04 -7.57
C ILE A 581 -13.68 21.15 -7.91
N GLU A 582 -13.37 21.33 -9.17
CA GLU A 582 -12.03 21.65 -9.61
C GLU A 582 -11.83 23.17 -9.58
N LEU A 583 -10.87 23.61 -8.82
CA LEU A 583 -10.42 24.99 -8.79
C LEU A 583 -9.08 25.09 -9.54
N ILE A 584 -8.98 26.08 -10.42
CA ILE A 584 -7.76 26.44 -11.13
C ILE A 584 -7.24 27.79 -10.61
N TYR A 585 -5.92 27.97 -10.62
CA TYR A 585 -5.34 29.25 -10.22
C TYR A 585 -5.82 30.37 -11.14
N ASP A 586 -6.35 31.45 -10.55
CA ASP A 586 -6.78 32.65 -11.29
C ASP A 586 -5.56 33.51 -11.62
N THR A 587 -5.20 33.56 -12.89
CA THR A 587 -4.04 34.35 -13.38
C THR A 587 -4.15 35.84 -13.11
N THR A 588 -5.36 36.34 -12.77
CA THR A 588 -5.61 37.75 -12.37
C THR A 588 -5.48 37.93 -10.86
N SER A 589 -5.11 36.90 -10.11
CA SER A 589 -4.89 36.94 -8.66
C SER A 589 -3.80 37.97 -8.32
N PRO A 590 -3.97 38.79 -7.28
CA PRO A 590 -2.93 39.71 -6.81
C PRO A 590 -1.72 38.97 -6.22
N GLY A 591 -1.92 37.84 -5.56
CA GLY A 591 -0.87 36.97 -5.02
C GLY A 591 -0.57 35.81 -5.94
N LYS A 592 0.66 35.33 -5.94
CA LYS A 592 1.12 34.17 -6.73
C LYS A 592 1.53 33.02 -5.82
N PRO A 593 1.02 31.80 -6.06
CA PRO A 593 1.53 30.62 -5.35
C PRO A 593 2.98 30.36 -5.77
N GLU A 594 3.74 29.76 -4.88
CA GLU A 594 5.09 29.29 -5.21
C GLU A 594 4.98 28.09 -6.19
N CYS A 595 5.34 28.31 -7.44
CA CYS A 595 5.23 27.30 -8.47
C CYS A 595 6.10 26.06 -8.17
N GLY A 596 5.58 24.87 -8.49
CA GLY A 596 6.31 23.61 -8.27
C GLY A 596 6.23 23.09 -6.83
N THR A 597 5.48 23.76 -5.95
CA THR A 597 5.18 23.28 -4.60
C THR A 597 3.77 22.72 -4.53
N SER A 598 3.44 21.98 -3.47
CA SER A 598 2.06 21.62 -3.19
C SER A 598 1.38 22.71 -2.36
N LEU A 599 0.12 23.01 -2.67
CA LEU A 599 -0.72 23.83 -1.81
C LEU A 599 -1.20 22.92 -0.65
N PRO A 600 -0.83 23.18 0.61
CA PRO A 600 -1.19 22.31 1.71
C PRO A 600 -2.70 22.13 1.83
N LYS A 601 -3.14 20.95 2.32
CA LYS A 601 -4.52 20.70 2.67
C LYS A 601 -5.09 21.79 3.57
N ASP A 602 -6.40 22.01 3.51
CA ASP A 602 -7.14 23.01 4.29
C ASP A 602 -6.77 24.49 4.00
N SER A 603 -5.97 24.75 2.94
CA SER A 603 -5.67 26.12 2.50
C SER A 603 -6.89 26.84 1.94
N ILE A 604 -7.80 26.11 1.30
CA ILE A 604 -9.04 26.66 0.74
C ILE A 604 -10.23 26.18 1.57
N SER A 605 -10.87 27.11 2.30
CA SER A 605 -11.98 26.77 3.20
C SER A 605 -13.28 27.52 2.91
N LYS A 606 -13.25 28.58 2.13
CA LYS A 606 -14.43 29.41 1.83
C LYS A 606 -14.29 30.15 0.50
N PRO A 607 -15.41 30.44 -0.18
CA PRO A 607 -15.41 31.32 -1.34
C PRO A 607 -15.09 32.75 -0.92
N LEU A 608 -14.57 33.55 -1.87
CA LEU A 608 -14.25 34.97 -1.67
C LEU A 608 -15.52 35.79 -1.35
N TYR A 609 -16.63 35.41 -1.99
CA TYR A 609 -17.96 35.96 -1.74
C TYR A 609 -18.91 34.86 -1.33
N ALA A 610 -19.78 35.14 -0.36
CA ALA A 610 -20.73 34.16 0.14
C ALA A 610 -21.67 33.65 -0.96
N ILE A 611 -21.79 32.34 -1.09
CA ILE A 611 -22.68 31.69 -2.05
C ILE A 611 -23.90 31.18 -1.28
N SER A 612 -25.10 31.60 -1.70
CA SER A 612 -26.35 31.17 -1.09
C SER A 612 -26.51 29.65 -1.19
N GLY A 613 -26.77 28.99 -0.06
CA GLY A 613 -26.91 27.53 0.01
C GLY A 613 -25.62 26.74 0.20
N LEU A 614 -24.44 27.34 0.07
CA LEU A 614 -23.17 26.71 0.37
C LEU A 614 -22.81 26.95 1.85
N LYS A 615 -22.62 25.87 2.64
CA LYS A 615 -22.23 25.94 4.05
C LYS A 615 -20.73 26.14 4.24
N LYS A 616 -19.94 25.29 3.61
CA LYS A 616 -18.47 25.34 3.61
C LYS A 616 -17.89 24.58 2.44
N VAL A 617 -16.61 24.83 2.20
CA VAL A 617 -15.77 24.07 1.28
C VAL A 617 -14.63 23.44 2.08
N ASN A 618 -14.24 22.23 1.74
CA ASN A 618 -13.18 21.47 2.39
C ASN A 618 -12.16 21.02 1.34
N GLN A 619 -10.87 21.14 1.66
CA GLN A 619 -9.76 20.70 0.82
C GLN A 619 -8.96 19.65 1.60
N PRO A 620 -9.32 18.36 1.57
CA PRO A 620 -8.63 17.32 2.34
C PRO A 620 -7.31 16.87 1.73
N PHE A 621 -7.04 17.22 0.47
CA PHE A 621 -5.83 16.84 -0.25
C PHE A 621 -5.00 18.06 -0.60
N ASP A 622 -3.70 17.85 -0.71
CA ASP A 622 -2.80 18.87 -1.23
C ASP A 622 -3.15 19.20 -2.69
N GLY A 623 -3.05 20.47 -3.03
CA GLY A 623 -3.31 20.97 -4.38
C GLY A 623 -2.02 21.15 -5.16
N PHE A 624 -2.10 21.10 -6.49
CA PHE A 624 -0.99 21.42 -7.37
C PHE A 624 -0.96 22.92 -7.65
N THR A 625 0.16 23.60 -7.36
CA THR A 625 0.30 25.04 -7.54
C THR A 625 0.69 25.48 -8.97
N GLY A 626 0.91 24.50 -9.85
CA GLY A 626 1.36 24.77 -11.21
C GLY A 626 2.88 24.67 -11.36
N THR A 627 3.35 24.77 -12.59
CA THR A 627 4.78 24.82 -12.91
C THR A 627 5.18 26.25 -13.28
N ALA A 628 6.41 26.63 -12.94
CA ALA A 628 6.98 27.91 -13.36
C ALA A 628 7.18 27.97 -14.89
N ASP A 629 7.27 29.17 -15.40
CA ASP A 629 7.71 29.39 -16.78
C ASP A 629 9.09 28.80 -17.02
N GLU A 630 9.32 28.31 -18.22
CA GLU A 630 10.59 27.72 -18.61
C GLU A 630 11.73 28.75 -18.43
N SER A 631 12.77 28.38 -17.68
CA SER A 631 13.98 29.23 -17.53
C SER A 631 14.75 29.38 -18.84
N GLU A 632 15.59 30.40 -18.94
CA GLU A 632 16.44 30.59 -20.12
C GLU A 632 17.36 29.37 -20.38
N GLN A 633 17.86 28.77 -19.32
CA GLN A 633 18.70 27.60 -19.39
C GLN A 633 17.92 26.38 -19.92
N GLN A 634 16.74 26.10 -19.33
CA GLN A 634 15.86 25.04 -19.80
C GLN A 634 15.45 25.23 -21.26
N PHE A 635 15.15 26.48 -21.65
CA PHE A 635 14.84 26.83 -23.02
C PHE A 635 15.99 26.49 -23.98
N ARG A 636 17.23 26.85 -23.65
CA ARG A 636 18.40 26.56 -24.48
C ARG A 636 18.65 25.06 -24.59
N ILE A 637 18.57 24.31 -23.51
CA ILE A 637 18.65 22.84 -23.51
C ILE A 637 17.60 22.27 -24.45
N ARG A 638 16.34 22.65 -24.26
CA ARG A 638 15.23 22.16 -25.07
C ARG A 638 15.40 22.44 -26.55
N VAL A 639 15.81 23.67 -26.91
CA VAL A 639 16.01 24.05 -28.33
C VAL A 639 17.18 23.28 -28.93
N SER A 640 18.29 23.14 -28.20
CA SER A 640 19.44 22.35 -28.63
C SER A 640 19.07 20.88 -28.90
N GLU A 641 18.35 20.23 -27.95
CA GLU A 641 17.84 18.87 -28.13
C GLU A 641 16.87 18.78 -29.32
N ARG A 642 15.95 19.74 -29.44
CA ARG A 642 14.99 19.81 -30.56
C ARG A 642 15.65 19.90 -31.91
N LEU A 643 16.73 20.65 -32.04
CA LEU A 643 17.51 20.73 -33.27
C LEU A 643 18.14 19.38 -33.62
N ARG A 644 18.57 18.61 -32.63
CA ARG A 644 19.17 17.30 -32.81
C ARG A 644 18.17 16.25 -33.24
N HIS A 645 17.13 16.00 -32.42
CA HIS A 645 16.14 14.95 -32.69
C HIS A 645 15.00 15.40 -33.63
N LYS A 646 14.85 16.70 -33.92
CA LYS A 646 13.83 17.26 -34.84
C LYS A 646 12.40 16.84 -34.53
N GLY A 647 12.14 16.45 -33.27
CA GLY A 647 10.85 15.95 -32.80
C GLY A 647 10.53 14.53 -33.22
N ARG A 648 11.50 13.73 -33.53
CA ARG A 648 11.37 12.32 -33.89
C ARG A 648 12.19 11.48 -32.93
N SER A 649 11.61 10.36 -32.50
CA SER A 649 12.28 9.35 -31.69
C SER A 649 12.86 8.28 -32.62
N VAL A 650 14.17 8.35 -32.92
CA VAL A 650 14.85 7.41 -33.84
C VAL A 650 15.96 6.68 -33.10
N SER A 651 16.83 7.41 -32.39
CA SER A 651 17.91 6.82 -31.59
C SER A 651 17.51 6.74 -30.11
N ALA A 652 18.24 5.91 -29.35
CA ALA A 652 18.04 5.82 -27.90
C ALA A 652 18.10 7.22 -27.24
N HIS A 653 19.06 8.03 -27.63
CA HIS A 653 19.19 9.39 -27.17
C HIS A 653 17.91 10.25 -27.44
N ASP A 654 17.28 10.08 -28.62
CA ASP A 654 16.07 10.86 -28.95
C ASP A 654 14.90 10.45 -28.07
N TYR A 655 14.69 9.15 -27.87
CA TYR A 655 13.66 8.63 -26.96
C TYR A 655 13.84 9.20 -25.55
N GLU A 656 15.03 9.09 -24.99
CA GLU A 656 15.34 9.54 -23.64
C GLU A 656 15.12 11.06 -23.48
N ARG A 657 15.66 11.86 -24.42
CA ARG A 657 15.55 13.32 -24.34
C ARG A 657 14.15 13.85 -24.56
N ILE A 658 13.36 13.24 -25.45
CA ILE A 658 11.96 13.64 -25.67
C ILE A 658 11.13 13.39 -24.40
N VAL A 659 11.35 12.26 -23.72
CA VAL A 659 10.65 11.94 -22.47
C VAL A 659 11.06 12.91 -21.36
N LEU A 660 12.36 13.07 -21.11
CA LEU A 660 12.85 13.97 -20.05
C LEU A 660 12.44 15.42 -20.27
N GLN A 661 12.31 15.84 -21.54
CA GLN A 661 11.84 17.16 -21.87
C GLN A 661 10.34 17.37 -21.58
N ALA A 662 9.53 16.34 -21.76
CA ALA A 662 8.08 16.42 -21.60
C ALA A 662 7.62 16.18 -20.15
N PHE A 663 8.37 15.40 -19.36
CA PHE A 663 8.01 14.96 -18.01
C PHE A 663 9.12 15.30 -17.02
N PRO A 664 9.10 16.52 -16.43
CA PRO A 664 10.13 16.96 -15.46
C PRO A 664 10.15 16.15 -14.15
N GLU A 665 9.07 15.43 -13.85
CA GLU A 665 8.96 14.53 -12.70
C GLU A 665 9.78 13.24 -12.84
N ILE A 666 10.22 12.90 -14.07
CA ILE A 666 11.07 11.75 -14.34
C ILE A 666 12.54 12.15 -14.11
N ALA A 667 13.22 11.41 -13.23
CA ALA A 667 14.61 11.67 -12.91
C ALA A 667 15.57 11.11 -13.96
N ALA A 668 15.27 9.90 -14.48
CA ALA A 668 16.10 9.27 -15.49
C ALA A 668 15.26 8.42 -16.46
N VAL A 669 15.77 8.28 -17.67
CA VAL A 669 15.17 7.43 -18.71
C VAL A 669 16.24 6.55 -19.32
N ARG A 670 15.92 5.29 -19.52
CA ARG A 670 16.78 4.35 -20.21
C ARG A 670 16.03 3.71 -21.39
N CYS A 671 16.53 3.94 -22.58
CA CYS A 671 16.02 3.35 -23.82
C CYS A 671 16.82 2.11 -24.20
N MET A 672 16.15 1.00 -24.38
CA MET A 672 16.73 -0.29 -24.71
C MET A 672 16.07 -0.86 -25.95
N PRO A 673 16.74 -0.80 -27.11
CA PRO A 673 16.24 -1.52 -28.28
C PRO A 673 16.38 -3.03 -28.05
N SER A 674 15.35 -3.80 -28.36
CA SER A 674 15.42 -5.27 -28.32
C SER A 674 16.40 -5.77 -29.38
N ALA A 675 17.41 -6.52 -28.94
CA ALA A 675 18.25 -7.27 -29.85
C ALA A 675 17.46 -8.45 -30.45
N CYS A 676 17.84 -8.85 -31.63
CA CYS A 676 17.22 -10.00 -32.32
C CYS A 676 17.36 -11.27 -31.47
N GLY A 677 16.25 -11.83 -31.00
CA GLY A 677 16.20 -13.01 -30.14
C GLY A 677 15.85 -12.75 -28.66
N GLU A 678 15.68 -11.49 -28.24
CA GLU A 678 15.16 -11.15 -26.92
C GLU A 678 13.62 -11.03 -26.92
N THR A 679 13.01 -11.12 -25.75
CA THR A 679 11.55 -10.96 -25.54
C THR A 679 11.05 -9.65 -26.15
N GLY A 680 10.18 -9.73 -27.16
CA GLY A 680 9.60 -8.58 -27.85
C GLY A 680 9.85 -8.51 -29.35
N GLY A 681 10.83 -9.26 -29.87
CA GLY A 681 11.14 -9.31 -31.31
C GLY A 681 11.77 -8.03 -31.87
N PRO A 682 12.19 -8.05 -33.15
CA PRO A 682 12.76 -6.90 -33.80
C PRO A 682 11.73 -5.77 -33.96
N GLY A 683 12.10 -4.53 -33.65
CA GLY A 683 11.20 -3.37 -33.70
C GLY A 683 10.60 -2.96 -32.38
N THR A 684 10.79 -3.74 -31.30
CA THR A 684 10.37 -3.37 -29.95
C THR A 684 11.40 -2.46 -29.28
N VAL A 685 10.95 -1.37 -28.68
CA VAL A 685 11.75 -0.42 -27.92
C VAL A 685 11.24 -0.41 -26.47
N ASN A 686 12.07 -0.86 -25.54
CA ASN A 686 11.77 -0.85 -24.12
C ASN A 686 12.30 0.43 -23.48
N ILE A 687 11.44 1.16 -22.81
CA ILE A 687 11.74 2.41 -22.11
C ILE A 687 11.53 2.18 -20.62
N VAL A 688 12.60 2.28 -19.85
CA VAL A 688 12.54 2.24 -18.38
C VAL A 688 12.58 3.66 -17.85
N LEU A 689 11.59 3.99 -17.01
CA LEU A 689 11.43 5.32 -16.44
C LEU A 689 11.66 5.30 -14.94
N VAL A 690 12.53 6.15 -14.47
CA VAL A 690 12.84 6.31 -13.05
C VAL A 690 12.28 7.63 -12.57
N PRO A 691 11.35 7.63 -11.58
CA PRO A 691 10.83 8.85 -10.99
C PRO A 691 11.86 9.51 -10.08
N LYS A 692 11.61 10.79 -9.77
CA LYS A 692 12.24 11.41 -8.61
C LYS A 692 11.71 10.71 -7.35
N ALA A 693 12.58 10.45 -6.38
CA ALA A 693 12.15 9.92 -5.10
C ALA A 693 11.25 10.94 -4.38
N VAL A 694 10.07 10.52 -3.94
CA VAL A 694 9.06 11.43 -3.37
C VAL A 694 8.95 11.29 -1.85
N GLY A 695 9.61 10.31 -1.25
CA GLY A 695 9.46 10.06 0.18
C GLY A 695 10.73 9.58 0.85
N TYR A 696 10.87 9.93 2.12
CA TYR A 696 11.93 9.40 2.97
C TYR A 696 11.71 7.89 3.15
N PHE A 697 12.74 7.08 2.87
CA PHE A 697 12.73 5.60 2.86
C PHE A 697 12.01 4.91 1.68
N ASP A 698 11.68 5.61 0.62
CA ASP A 698 11.21 4.92 -0.59
C ASP A 698 12.37 4.21 -1.30
N ARG A 699 12.49 2.90 -1.07
CA ARG A 699 13.54 2.04 -1.65
C ARG A 699 13.28 1.65 -3.11
N CYS A 700 12.03 1.69 -3.51
CA CYS A 700 11.57 1.21 -4.81
C CYS A 700 10.62 2.19 -5.49
N PRO A 701 11.05 3.44 -5.75
CA PRO A 701 10.17 4.42 -6.35
C PRO A 701 9.68 3.98 -7.74
N GLY A 702 8.42 4.25 -8.03
CA GLY A 702 7.80 3.90 -9.30
C GLY A 702 6.76 4.93 -9.74
N LEU A 703 6.56 5.04 -11.03
CA LEU A 703 5.55 5.90 -11.64
C LEU A 703 4.19 5.22 -11.66
N LYS A 704 3.14 6.02 -11.58
CA LYS A 704 1.76 5.56 -11.78
C LYS A 704 1.53 5.17 -13.24
N ALA A 705 0.59 4.26 -13.47
CA ALA A 705 0.21 3.79 -14.81
C ALA A 705 -0.16 4.94 -15.77
N GLY A 706 -0.80 5.99 -15.26
CA GLY A 706 -1.17 7.16 -16.07
C GLY A 706 0.03 7.91 -16.65
N THR A 707 1.10 8.08 -15.88
CA THR A 707 2.33 8.72 -16.38
C THR A 707 3.01 7.83 -17.42
N LEU A 708 3.12 6.52 -17.16
CA LEU A 708 3.68 5.56 -18.12
C LEU A 708 2.91 5.57 -19.45
N ARG A 709 1.57 5.59 -19.39
CA ARG A 709 0.71 5.69 -20.57
C ARG A 709 0.90 7.01 -21.32
N SER A 710 0.98 8.13 -20.60
CA SER A 710 1.21 9.44 -21.21
C SER A 710 2.54 9.52 -21.94
N VAL A 711 3.59 8.91 -21.38
CA VAL A 711 4.90 8.76 -22.02
C VAL A 711 4.80 7.89 -23.26
N GLN A 712 4.14 6.73 -23.17
CA GLN A 712 3.94 5.84 -24.30
C GLN A 712 3.19 6.51 -25.46
N ASP A 713 2.12 7.24 -25.15
CA ASP A 713 1.34 7.98 -26.14
C ASP A 713 2.13 9.12 -26.81
N LEU A 714 2.98 9.82 -26.04
CA LEU A 714 3.92 10.80 -26.59
C LEU A 714 4.91 10.13 -27.55
N LEU A 715 5.51 9.03 -27.15
CA LEU A 715 6.50 8.34 -27.95
C LEU A 715 5.91 7.69 -29.19
N LYS A 716 4.70 7.13 -29.13
CA LYS A 716 3.95 6.66 -30.31
C LYS A 716 3.72 7.75 -31.34
N LYS A 717 3.49 9.00 -30.92
CA LYS A 717 3.32 10.15 -31.84
C LYS A 717 4.63 10.60 -32.51
N THR A 718 5.77 10.35 -31.88
CA THR A 718 7.09 10.83 -32.33
C THR A 718 7.93 9.75 -32.99
N SER A 719 7.57 8.48 -32.86
CA SER A 719 8.29 7.30 -33.38
C SER A 719 7.75 6.81 -34.72
N SER A 720 8.44 5.84 -35.28
CA SER A 720 7.94 5.10 -36.44
C SER A 720 6.64 4.36 -36.10
N PRO A 721 5.63 4.33 -36.97
CA PRO A 721 4.41 3.56 -36.74
C PRO A 721 4.65 2.03 -36.68
N PHE A 722 5.82 1.57 -37.08
CA PHE A 722 6.23 0.16 -37.00
C PHE A 722 6.99 -0.19 -35.72
N ALA A 723 7.31 0.81 -34.88
CA ALA A 723 7.98 0.57 -33.61
C ALA A 723 6.95 0.21 -32.53
N GLU A 724 7.12 -0.94 -31.90
CA GLU A 724 6.40 -1.32 -30.69
C GLU A 724 7.09 -0.69 -29.49
N ILE A 725 6.42 0.21 -28.78
CA ILE A 725 6.99 0.92 -27.65
C ILE A 725 6.41 0.36 -26.37
N LYS A 726 7.27 -0.15 -25.51
CA LYS A 726 6.95 -0.60 -24.15
C LYS A 726 7.57 0.35 -23.15
N VAL A 727 6.73 0.88 -22.27
CA VAL A 727 7.15 1.82 -21.22
C VAL A 727 6.86 1.19 -19.87
N GLN A 728 7.88 1.12 -19.02
CA GLN A 728 7.79 0.41 -17.75
C GLN A 728 8.58 1.11 -16.64
N ASN A 729 8.23 0.81 -15.39
CA ASN A 729 9.04 1.13 -14.22
C ASN A 729 10.28 0.22 -14.16
N PRO A 730 11.33 0.59 -13.43
CA PRO A 730 12.46 -0.31 -13.20
C PRO A 730 12.04 -1.51 -12.36
N THR A 731 12.54 -2.68 -12.70
CA THR A 731 12.49 -3.85 -11.83
C THR A 731 13.53 -3.65 -10.73
N TYR A 732 13.14 -3.89 -9.48
CA TYR A 732 14.05 -3.75 -8.34
C TYR A 732 14.44 -5.12 -7.81
N GLU A 733 15.73 -5.34 -7.64
CA GLU A 733 16.28 -6.51 -6.98
C GLU A 733 16.82 -6.13 -5.61
N MET A 734 16.45 -6.92 -4.61
CA MET A 734 16.73 -6.62 -3.22
C MET A 734 18.12 -7.14 -2.82
N VAL A 735 18.97 -6.25 -2.34
CA VAL A 735 20.27 -6.61 -1.75
C VAL A 735 20.09 -6.86 -0.26
N GLY A 736 20.38 -8.07 0.18
CA GLY A 736 20.44 -8.48 1.59
C GLY A 736 21.89 -8.53 2.06
N VAL A 737 22.09 -8.20 3.32
CA VAL A 737 23.41 -8.21 3.99
C VAL A 737 23.30 -8.96 5.30
N ASP A 738 24.11 -9.98 5.49
CA ASP A 738 24.30 -10.67 6.76
C ASP A 738 25.76 -10.49 7.21
N CYS A 739 25.99 -9.93 8.38
CA CYS A 739 27.33 -9.76 8.91
C CYS A 739 27.37 -9.80 10.44
N THR A 740 28.56 -10.10 10.96
CA THR A 740 28.86 -10.03 12.39
C THR A 740 29.87 -8.92 12.62
N ILE A 741 29.55 -7.98 13.50
CA ILE A 741 30.41 -6.84 13.84
C ILE A 741 30.89 -6.94 15.28
N THR A 742 32.08 -6.40 15.55
CA THR A 742 32.52 -6.07 16.90
C THR A 742 32.47 -4.55 17.08
N LEU A 743 32.06 -4.10 18.27
CA LEU A 743 31.94 -2.68 18.58
C LEU A 743 33.21 -2.19 19.29
N HIS A 744 33.58 -0.93 19.01
CA HIS A 744 34.63 -0.28 19.80
C HIS A 744 34.25 -0.19 21.28
N PRO A 745 35.21 -0.31 22.21
CA PRO A 745 34.94 -0.16 23.64
C PRO A 745 34.30 1.21 23.95
N GLY A 746 33.22 1.21 24.74
CA GLY A 746 32.52 2.44 25.15
C GLY A 746 31.12 2.64 24.54
N PHE A 747 30.73 1.83 23.58
CA PHE A 747 29.37 1.82 23.02
C PHE A 747 28.54 0.74 23.72
N ALA A 748 27.45 1.12 24.39
CA ALA A 748 26.67 0.25 25.27
C ALA A 748 25.29 -0.12 24.70
N ASP A 749 24.71 0.67 23.82
CA ASP A 749 23.37 0.43 23.25
C ASP A 749 23.45 -0.32 21.91
N GLU A 750 23.63 -1.65 22.00
CA GLU A 750 23.78 -2.51 20.82
C GLU A 750 22.60 -2.37 19.84
N ASN A 751 21.36 -2.27 20.33
CA ASN A 751 20.17 -2.22 19.46
C ASN A 751 20.07 -0.91 18.68
N ALA A 752 20.31 0.23 19.33
CA ALA A 752 20.29 1.53 18.68
C ALA A 752 21.37 1.64 17.59
N LEU A 753 22.56 1.05 17.83
CA LEU A 753 23.67 1.05 16.88
C LEU A 753 23.38 0.14 15.67
N VAL A 754 22.78 -1.02 15.89
CA VAL A 754 22.32 -1.91 14.82
C VAL A 754 21.26 -1.22 13.95
N ASP A 755 20.32 -0.51 14.57
CA ASP A 755 19.29 0.24 13.83
C ASP A 755 19.89 1.43 13.03
N ASP A 756 20.85 2.15 13.59
CA ASP A 756 21.59 3.20 12.87
C ASP A 756 22.36 2.61 11.67
N MET A 757 23.07 1.51 11.89
CA MET A 757 23.79 0.80 10.84
C MET A 757 22.87 0.32 9.71
N LYS A 758 21.71 -0.26 10.05
CA LYS A 758 20.70 -0.67 9.05
C LYS A 758 20.25 0.52 8.21
N LYS A 759 19.97 1.66 8.82
CA LYS A 759 19.60 2.88 8.10
C LYS A 759 20.70 3.38 7.18
N ARG A 760 21.95 3.40 7.66
CA ARG A 760 23.11 3.84 6.88
C ARG A 760 23.43 2.89 5.73
N LEU A 761 23.33 1.57 5.95
CA LEU A 761 23.46 0.57 4.89
C LEU A 761 22.37 0.70 3.84
N THR A 762 21.14 0.93 4.27
CA THR A 762 20.03 1.20 3.34
C THR A 762 20.33 2.43 2.46
N ALA A 763 20.79 3.52 3.06
CA ALA A 763 21.18 4.73 2.33
C ALA A 763 22.41 4.53 1.44
N PHE A 764 23.34 3.65 1.81
CA PHE A 764 24.50 3.32 1.00
C PHE A 764 24.13 2.48 -0.23
N ILE A 765 23.26 1.47 -0.06
CA ILE A 765 22.79 0.60 -1.15
C ILE A 765 21.81 1.34 -2.06
N ALA A 766 20.91 2.11 -1.47
CA ALA A 766 19.89 2.88 -2.17
C ALA A 766 19.98 4.37 -1.78
N PRO A 767 20.93 5.15 -2.32
CA PRO A 767 21.14 6.54 -1.95
C PRO A 767 19.89 7.43 -2.11
N TRP A 768 19.04 7.11 -3.07
CA TRP A 768 17.77 7.81 -3.28
C TRP A 768 16.74 7.63 -2.15
N SER A 769 16.95 6.68 -1.25
CA SER A 769 16.04 6.47 -0.11
C SER A 769 16.01 7.64 0.88
N ASP A 770 16.94 8.59 0.79
CA ASP A 770 16.92 9.85 1.54
C ASP A 770 16.00 10.92 0.93
N GLY A 771 15.46 10.66 -0.27
CA GLY A 771 14.60 11.59 -1.01
C GLY A 771 15.35 12.73 -1.70
N ALA A 772 16.67 12.83 -1.56
CA ALA A 772 17.49 13.90 -2.14
C ALA A 772 18.20 13.47 -3.44
N HIS A 773 18.49 12.18 -3.58
CA HIS A 773 19.23 11.64 -4.70
C HIS A 773 18.30 10.97 -5.72
N ALA A 774 18.69 11.03 -7.00
CA ALA A 774 18.03 10.27 -8.05
C ALA A 774 18.36 8.78 -7.97
N VAL A 775 17.42 7.90 -8.37
CA VAL A 775 17.69 6.45 -8.45
C VAL A 775 18.83 6.20 -9.45
N SER A 776 19.84 5.48 -9.00
CA SER A 776 20.95 5.08 -9.87
C SER A 776 20.58 3.85 -10.70
N LEU A 777 20.56 4.00 -12.02
CA LEU A 777 20.37 2.89 -12.97
C LEU A 777 21.59 1.96 -13.07
N THR A 778 22.72 2.40 -12.52
CA THR A 778 23.99 1.66 -12.52
C THR A 778 24.61 1.75 -11.13
N ASN A 779 24.14 0.93 -10.19
CA ASN A 779 24.74 0.88 -8.88
C ASN A 779 26.00 0.01 -8.94
N ASN A 780 27.18 0.62 -8.82
CA ASN A 780 28.48 -0.06 -8.77
C ASN A 780 28.76 -0.53 -7.33
N LEU A 781 27.99 -1.49 -6.87
CA LEU A 781 28.20 -2.14 -5.59
C LEU A 781 29.19 -3.30 -5.74
N ASN A 782 30.10 -3.44 -4.81
CA ASN A 782 30.90 -4.64 -4.64
C ASN A 782 31.15 -4.89 -3.14
N GLU A 783 31.52 -6.10 -2.81
CA GLU A 783 31.76 -6.51 -1.45
C GLU A 783 32.79 -5.62 -0.74
N SER A 784 33.91 -5.30 -1.39
CA SER A 784 34.96 -4.48 -0.79
C SER A 784 34.49 -3.06 -0.43
N LYS A 785 33.63 -2.45 -1.27
CA LYS A 785 33.05 -1.13 -0.95
C LYS A 785 32.09 -1.22 0.22
N MET A 786 31.32 -2.30 0.29
CA MET A 786 30.37 -2.52 1.38
C MET A 786 31.09 -2.78 2.71
N LEU A 787 32.12 -3.63 2.68
CA LEU A 787 32.97 -3.87 3.82
C LEU A 787 33.63 -2.58 4.31
N HIS A 788 34.27 -1.84 3.40
CA HIS A 788 34.88 -0.55 3.73
C HIS A 788 33.87 0.46 4.31
N PHE A 789 32.67 0.50 3.76
CA PHE A 789 31.61 1.37 4.30
C PHE A 789 31.24 1.00 5.74
N ILE A 790 31.06 -0.32 6.03
CA ILE A 790 30.71 -0.79 7.36
C ILE A 790 31.85 -0.49 8.35
N GLU A 791 33.09 -0.77 7.97
CA GLU A 791 34.27 -0.47 8.80
C GLU A 791 34.52 1.02 9.02
N SER A 792 34.03 1.87 8.13
CA SER A 792 34.15 3.33 8.27
C SER A 792 33.21 3.91 9.33
N LEU A 793 32.24 3.14 9.84
CA LEU A 793 31.34 3.60 10.87
C LEU A 793 32.07 3.76 12.22
N PRO A 794 31.88 4.87 12.94
CA PRO A 794 32.72 5.24 14.09
C PRO A 794 32.58 4.30 15.29
N TYR A 795 31.62 3.42 15.30
CA TYR A 795 31.34 2.46 16.36
C TYR A 795 31.75 1.03 16.03
N VAL A 796 32.10 0.76 14.77
CA VAL A 796 32.51 -0.57 14.30
C VAL A 796 34.03 -0.74 14.40
N ASP A 797 34.49 -1.79 15.07
CA ASP A 797 35.90 -2.14 15.20
C ASP A 797 36.33 -3.13 14.10
N THR A 798 35.60 -4.26 13.97
CA THR A 798 35.85 -5.25 12.92
C THR A 798 34.54 -5.82 12.37
N VAL A 799 34.61 -6.29 11.13
CA VAL A 799 33.53 -7.01 10.45
C VAL A 799 33.96 -8.43 10.14
N SER A 800 33.10 -9.39 10.39
CA SER A 800 33.35 -10.81 10.08
C SER A 800 32.08 -11.44 9.47
N ASN A 801 32.27 -12.53 8.73
CA ASN A 801 31.17 -13.30 8.11
C ASN A 801 30.22 -12.40 7.27
N LEU A 802 30.81 -11.52 6.45
CA LEU A 802 30.01 -10.72 5.52
C LEU A 802 29.48 -11.61 4.39
N GLU A 803 28.19 -11.77 4.32
CA GLU A 803 27.50 -12.47 3.23
C GLU A 803 26.50 -11.50 2.58
N ILE A 804 26.58 -11.40 1.25
CA ILE A 804 25.72 -10.51 0.47
C ILE A 804 24.84 -11.38 -0.42
N SER A 805 23.56 -11.09 -0.44
CA SER A 805 22.58 -11.76 -1.29
C SER A 805 21.83 -10.79 -2.20
N VAL A 806 21.45 -11.25 -3.37
CA VAL A 806 20.59 -10.51 -4.32
C VAL A 806 19.35 -11.34 -4.58
N THR A 807 18.20 -10.78 -4.27
CA THR A 807 16.90 -11.44 -4.44
C THR A 807 16.11 -10.77 -5.56
N SER A 808 15.72 -11.55 -6.56
CA SER A 808 14.81 -11.18 -7.65
C SER A 808 13.54 -12.05 -7.55
N GLY A 809 12.41 -11.45 -7.23
CA GLY A 809 11.16 -12.18 -6.98
C GLY A 809 11.31 -13.27 -5.92
N THR A 810 11.24 -14.53 -6.33
CA THR A 810 11.41 -15.70 -5.44
C THR A 810 12.82 -16.31 -5.46
N THR A 811 13.71 -15.80 -6.30
CA THR A 811 15.05 -16.36 -6.48
C THR A 811 16.07 -15.52 -5.73
N THR A 812 16.85 -16.14 -4.86
CA THR A 812 17.95 -15.51 -4.13
C THR A 812 19.27 -16.09 -4.59
N ARG A 813 20.24 -15.22 -4.91
CA ARG A 813 21.62 -15.56 -5.25
C ARG A 813 22.55 -14.99 -4.17
N ILE A 814 23.45 -15.82 -3.65
CA ILE A 814 24.53 -15.36 -2.78
C ILE A 814 25.67 -14.87 -3.70
N VAL A 815 26.22 -13.71 -3.39
CA VAL A 815 27.35 -13.13 -4.11
C VAL A 815 28.63 -13.82 -3.65
N VAL A 816 29.45 -14.27 -4.60
CA VAL A 816 30.74 -14.92 -4.29
C VAL A 816 31.76 -13.85 -3.92
N GLU A 817 32.61 -14.16 -2.93
CA GLU A 817 33.68 -13.28 -2.46
C GLU A 817 34.54 -12.72 -3.61
N GLY A 818 34.67 -11.40 -3.67
CA GLY A 818 35.41 -10.68 -4.69
C GLY A 818 34.66 -10.39 -5.99
N GLU A 819 33.41 -10.83 -6.16
CA GLU A 819 32.59 -10.49 -7.31
C GLU A 819 31.90 -9.12 -7.15
N ASP A 820 31.64 -8.46 -8.29
CA ASP A 820 30.76 -7.30 -8.34
C ASP A 820 29.31 -7.73 -8.05
N ILE A 821 28.58 -6.95 -7.25
CA ILE A 821 27.17 -7.17 -6.98
C ILE A 821 26.39 -6.68 -8.21
N LEU A 822 26.01 -7.62 -9.05
CA LEU A 822 25.27 -7.32 -10.29
C LEU A 822 23.82 -7.81 -10.17
N PRO A 823 22.85 -7.09 -10.75
CA PRO A 823 21.49 -7.58 -10.83
C PRO A 823 21.42 -8.88 -11.63
N GLN A 824 20.49 -9.76 -11.28
CA GLN A 824 20.23 -11.03 -11.98
C GLN A 824 19.56 -10.76 -13.32
N GLU A 825 18.62 -9.82 -13.34
CA GLU A 825 17.99 -9.35 -14.57
C GLU A 825 18.77 -8.20 -15.20
N LYS A 826 18.87 -8.21 -16.52
CA LYS A 826 19.73 -7.31 -17.31
C LYS A 826 19.46 -5.81 -17.06
N TYR A 827 18.27 -5.45 -16.62
CA TYR A 827 17.81 -4.07 -16.50
C TYR A 827 17.24 -3.73 -15.12
N ALA A 828 17.46 -4.60 -14.16
CA ALA A 828 17.02 -4.37 -12.78
C ALA A 828 17.94 -3.35 -12.08
N VAL A 829 17.36 -2.69 -11.11
CA VAL A 829 18.04 -1.75 -10.21
C VAL A 829 18.24 -2.42 -8.87
N LEU A 830 19.47 -2.44 -8.37
CA LEU A 830 19.76 -2.96 -7.04
C LEU A 830 19.26 -1.97 -5.98
N THR A 831 18.50 -2.46 -5.01
CA THR A 831 18.00 -1.67 -3.89
C THR A 831 18.18 -2.41 -2.57
N ALA A 832 18.08 -1.72 -1.44
CA ALA A 832 18.21 -2.34 -0.13
C ALA A 832 17.00 -3.23 0.19
N GLY A 833 17.25 -4.50 0.54
CA GLY A 833 16.24 -5.45 0.99
C GLY A 833 15.82 -5.23 2.44
N GLU A 834 14.84 -6.02 2.88
CA GLU A 834 14.45 -6.10 4.30
C GLU A 834 15.41 -6.99 5.11
N ASN A 835 16.10 -7.91 4.43
CA ASN A 835 17.02 -8.87 5.02
C ASN A 835 18.39 -8.22 5.23
N ILE A 836 18.49 -7.28 6.15
CA ILE A 836 19.76 -6.75 6.65
C ILE A 836 19.91 -7.24 8.08
N ASP A 837 20.67 -8.34 8.24
CA ASP A 837 20.88 -9.00 9.52
C ASP A 837 22.28 -8.69 10.05
N ILE A 838 22.33 -7.94 11.14
CA ILE A 838 23.57 -7.50 11.77
C ILE A 838 23.61 -8.11 13.17
N ARG A 839 24.65 -8.87 13.44
CA ARG A 839 24.90 -9.49 14.72
C ARG A 839 26.07 -8.82 15.41
N VAL A 840 25.93 -8.54 16.68
CA VAL A 840 27.03 -7.99 17.49
C VAL A 840 27.72 -9.13 18.23
N SER A 841 29.00 -9.30 17.97
CA SER A 841 29.83 -10.26 18.72
C SER A 841 30.36 -9.57 19.98
N LYS A 842 30.21 -10.22 21.14
CA LYS A 842 30.86 -9.78 22.38
C LYS A 842 32.29 -10.26 22.33
N GLN A 843 33.23 -9.33 22.53
CA GLN A 843 34.63 -9.65 22.74
C GLN A 843 34.81 -10.52 23.97
#